data_b503c67a9952dfde38ec526c88be4ed8
#
_entry.id   b503c67a9952dfde38ec526c88be4ed8
#
_cell.length_a   1.000
_cell.length_b   1.000
_cell.length_c   1.000
_cell.angle_alpha   90.00
_cell.angle_beta   90.00
_cell.angle_gamma   90.00
#
_symmetry.space_group_name_H-M   'P 1'
#
loop_
_entity.id
_entity.type
_entity.pdbx_description
1 polymer ?
#
loop_
_entity_poly.entity_id
_entity_poly.type
_entity_poly.pdbx_seq_one_letter_code
_entity_poly.pdbx_strand_id
1 'polypeptide(L)'
;MSDAPSDGKPFDRSWTQFAAGGFLVTLFLSAGIWFGLEVRSRPAPRSVSILIICSDPAVESLNRGIDRLLSSDPGLAREVSFQVRSPGNTVADAEVPQTDLLLVELLEAKWVTANEPIIQESHARTRLAFGPSGPAINESTLTQFGLKQDDLVEPYWSEGGPSDVEQMLRLVLKRYAGYLDLEVAPPVKRPEQGYVAWIEGEPRLVETWSEWQVLTKFDPTRPCVAILDFATRARREVLAVPKAIADACQQQGIQPVVCFGQPASKAVRQLLLDEAGKPRIDAIISLHLKFTDKEAEAILSQLDIPIINAIRIYGRTVDEWRDSSQGLTTGEVAWQLAVPELVGLAPHNVVAGLEPTRSGVEAQPIAERVTRVAARARALSELRRTPAAQRRVALMYWNYPPGKQNVGASYLNVVRSIPVMLQSMRDAGYQVENFSDAVEIEKRVVDRGRNIARWAPGELERLIDAGGVVTIPVSTYQTWFDALPRRFRDDVTKHWGRPETADIMTTRLGGELHLVLPTIELGNIVLLVQPDRGRTQDLAALYQTQDLPPHHQYIAAYLWLQKEFKAHAVIHTGTHGTHEWLSGKESGLAGFDAGEVLAGDLPILYPYIMDDIGEGIVAKRRGAATIIDHLTPALGTSSLPPELQSLKELIQRWRDARATGGETVAQAQASIDAEVVLRGLDKDLADRGWSEADRSHPDAERRISTLEDYLEQIQAQSIPFGMHTFGVSPIDERLIGFVDLIREAHDEKTASTGRQNLTDSGPAELAALLHGLGGGYIRPGPGNDPVRNPAALPTGRDFYAFDPRTIPAVTAETLGNQLAARLVDEFHSSEGQWPKKF
;
A
#
# COMPACT_ATOMS: atom_id res chain seq x y z
N MET A 1 -7.18 -58.38 19.78
CA MET A 1 -7.98 -59.63 19.80
C MET A 1 -8.65 -59.64 18.47
N SER A 2 -8.05 -60.32 17.57
CA SER A 2 -8.26 -61.69 17.04
C SER A 2 -9.48 -61.67 16.10
N ASP A 3 -9.54 -62.10 14.87
CA ASP A 3 -8.66 -62.97 14.10
C ASP A 3 -9.18 -62.95 12.66
N ALA A 4 -8.31 -63.08 11.75
CA ALA A 4 -8.56 -63.67 10.46
C ALA A 4 -8.53 -65.22 10.66
N PRO A 5 -8.74 -66.14 9.73
CA PRO A 5 -8.44 -66.04 8.27
C PRO A 5 -9.32 -66.93 7.34
N SER A 6 -8.94 -66.90 6.07
CA SER A 6 -8.59 -68.03 5.17
C SER A 6 -9.65 -68.62 4.22
N ASP A 7 -9.26 -68.61 2.99
CA ASP A 7 -8.99 -69.72 2.07
C ASP A 7 -10.13 -70.34 1.26
N GLY A 8 -9.81 -70.47 -0.06
CA GLY A 8 -10.33 -71.61 -0.83
C GLY A 8 -10.51 -71.37 -2.33
N LYS A 9 -9.47 -71.51 -3.09
CA LYS A 9 -9.50 -71.99 -4.50
C LYS A 9 -9.83 -73.52 -4.49
N PRO A 10 -9.94 -74.23 -5.63
CA PRO A 10 -10.12 -73.94 -7.05
C PRO A 10 -11.02 -75.02 -7.78
N PHE A 11 -10.78 -75.17 -9.13
CA PHE A 11 -11.17 -76.31 -10.06
C PHE A 11 -12.48 -76.15 -10.80
N ASP A 12 -12.56 -76.47 -12.05
CA ASP A 12 -11.81 -76.93 -13.25
C ASP A 12 -12.86 -77.62 -14.16
N ARG A 13 -12.63 -77.42 -15.50
CA ARG A 13 -13.03 -78.27 -16.61
C ARG A 13 -14.50 -78.62 -16.84
N SER A 14 -15.01 -78.58 -18.05
CA SER A 14 -14.66 -79.35 -19.23
C SER A 14 -15.50 -78.97 -20.43
N TRP A 15 -14.91 -78.94 -21.52
CA TRP A 15 -15.18 -79.45 -22.87
C TRP A 15 -16.45 -80.28 -23.04
N THR A 16 -17.22 -80.01 -24.07
CA THR A 16 -17.80 -80.71 -25.19
C THR A 16 -19.05 -79.89 -25.59
N GLN A 17 -19.36 -79.60 -26.80
CA GLN A 17 -19.45 -80.42 -28.01
C GLN A 17 -19.43 -79.55 -29.27
N PHE A 18 -18.75 -80.07 -30.23
CA PHE A 18 -18.77 -79.74 -31.65
C PHE A 18 -20.14 -80.12 -32.27
N ALA A 19 -20.35 -79.38 -33.45
CA ALA A 19 -21.11 -79.76 -34.54
C ALA A 19 -22.53 -79.16 -34.68
N ALA A 20 -22.65 -78.09 -35.40
CA ALA A 20 -23.64 -77.81 -36.43
C ALA A 20 -23.48 -76.34 -36.86
N GLY A 21 -22.86 -76.10 -38.03
CA GLY A 21 -22.77 -74.77 -38.52
C GLY A 21 -21.88 -74.60 -39.76
N GLY A 22 -21.66 -75.67 -40.48
CA GLY A 22 -20.83 -75.63 -41.70
C GLY A 22 -21.57 -75.26 -42.95
N PHE A 23 -22.73 -74.54 -42.94
CA PHE A 23 -23.46 -74.13 -44.14
C PHE A 23 -23.92 -72.68 -44.26
N LEU A 24 -23.47 -71.84 -43.38
CA LEU A 24 -23.78 -70.39 -43.41
C LEU A 24 -22.60 -69.46 -43.66
N VAL A 25 -21.40 -69.98 -43.84
CA VAL A 25 -20.19 -69.17 -44.04
C VAL A 25 -19.92 -68.90 -45.54
N THR A 26 -20.56 -69.56 -46.46
CA THR A 26 -20.30 -69.39 -47.90
C THR A 26 -21.24 -68.39 -48.57
N LEU A 27 -22.29 -67.95 -47.95
CA LEU A 27 -23.20 -66.89 -48.44
C LEU A 27 -22.94 -65.46 -47.93
N PHE A 28 -22.08 -65.35 -46.92
CA PHE A 28 -21.64 -64.04 -46.41
C PHE A 28 -20.31 -63.58 -47.00
N LEU A 29 -19.58 -64.46 -47.72
CA LEU A 29 -18.31 -64.08 -48.39
C LEU A 29 -18.54 -63.56 -49.82
N SER A 30 -19.70 -63.77 -50.47
CA SER A 30 -19.99 -63.20 -51.76
C SER A 30 -20.80 -61.89 -51.74
N ALA A 31 -21.44 -61.56 -50.57
CA ALA A 31 -22.04 -60.25 -50.34
C ALA A 31 -21.09 -59.25 -49.74
N GLY A 32 -19.99 -59.70 -49.10
CA GLY A 32 -18.94 -58.86 -48.51
C GLY A 32 -17.93 -58.28 -49.49
N ILE A 33 -17.92 -58.71 -50.75
CA ILE A 33 -16.96 -58.22 -51.73
C ILE A 33 -17.58 -57.13 -52.64
N TRP A 34 -18.87 -56.86 -52.52
CA TRP A 34 -19.52 -55.78 -53.28
C TRP A 34 -19.90 -54.56 -52.42
N PHE A 35 -19.80 -54.66 -51.07
CA PHE A 35 -19.90 -53.53 -50.14
C PHE A 35 -18.60 -53.19 -49.46
N GLY A 36 -17.47 -53.78 -49.88
CA GLY A 36 -16.13 -53.64 -49.35
C GLY A 36 -15.25 -52.61 -50.06
N LEU A 37 -15.87 -51.74 -50.86
CA LEU A 37 -15.11 -50.66 -51.54
C LEU A 37 -15.78 -49.30 -51.25
N GLU A 38 -15.72 -48.88 -50.01
CA GLU A 38 -15.67 -47.50 -49.55
C GLU A 38 -15.82 -47.36 -48.00
N VAL A 39 -15.27 -48.29 -47.29
CA VAL A 39 -14.76 -47.85 -45.97
C VAL A 39 -13.38 -47.28 -46.26
N ARG A 40 -13.33 -46.03 -46.70
CA ARG A 40 -12.16 -45.21 -46.48
C ARG A 40 -11.87 -45.36 -45.00
N SER A 41 -10.76 -46.04 -44.66
CA SER A 41 -10.17 -45.96 -43.34
C SER A 41 -10.12 -44.48 -42.99
N ARG A 42 -10.99 -44.00 -42.10
CA ARG A 42 -10.78 -42.70 -41.48
C ARG A 42 -9.37 -42.75 -40.99
N PRO A 43 -8.47 -41.84 -41.41
CA PRO A 43 -7.15 -41.78 -40.84
C PRO A 43 -7.35 -41.74 -39.34
N ALA A 44 -6.48 -42.41 -38.58
CA ALA A 44 -6.52 -42.36 -37.11
C ALA A 44 -6.71 -40.94 -36.70
N PRO A 45 -7.58 -40.66 -35.73
CA PRO A 45 -7.88 -39.28 -35.32
C PRO A 45 -6.55 -38.57 -35.08
N ARG A 46 -6.30 -37.50 -35.82
CA ARG A 46 -5.08 -36.73 -35.78
C ARG A 46 -5.13 -35.94 -34.51
N SER A 47 -4.41 -36.37 -33.45
CA SER A 47 -4.31 -35.60 -32.25
C SER A 47 -3.61 -34.26 -32.53
N VAL A 48 -4.29 -33.14 -32.29
CA VAL A 48 -3.74 -31.81 -32.48
C VAL A 48 -3.32 -31.26 -31.10
N SER A 49 -2.06 -30.85 -31.00
CA SER A 49 -1.52 -30.24 -29.78
C SER A 49 -1.37 -28.73 -29.94
N ILE A 50 -1.86 -27.97 -28.99
CA ILE A 50 -1.86 -26.51 -29.01
C ILE A 50 -1.15 -26.02 -27.74
N LEU A 51 -0.09 -25.23 -27.91
CA LEU A 51 0.57 -24.51 -26.86
C LEU A 51 0.13 -23.04 -26.89
N ILE A 52 -0.32 -22.53 -25.76
CA ILE A 52 -0.72 -21.12 -25.59
C ILE A 52 0.23 -20.47 -24.60
N ILE A 53 0.93 -19.42 -25.00
CA ILE A 53 1.77 -18.59 -24.15
C ILE A 53 1.00 -17.31 -23.87
N CYS A 54 0.72 -17.05 -22.61
CA CYS A 54 -0.08 -15.90 -22.19
C CYS A 54 0.40 -15.28 -20.86
N SER A 55 -0.11 -14.11 -20.53
CA SER A 55 0.07 -13.50 -19.23
C SER A 55 -0.73 -14.22 -18.14
N ASP A 56 -0.27 -14.15 -16.88
CA ASP A 56 -1.02 -14.72 -15.74
C ASP A 56 -2.48 -14.22 -15.67
N PRO A 57 -2.79 -12.94 -15.92
CA PRO A 57 -4.18 -12.48 -15.95
C PRO A 57 -5.07 -13.09 -17.04
N ALA A 58 -4.48 -13.67 -18.07
CA ALA A 58 -5.22 -14.27 -19.19
C ALA A 58 -5.55 -15.76 -18.96
N VAL A 59 -4.81 -16.42 -18.07
CA VAL A 59 -4.90 -17.88 -17.80
C VAL A 59 -6.33 -18.32 -17.49
N GLU A 60 -6.99 -17.63 -16.55
CA GLU A 60 -8.36 -18.00 -16.13
C GLU A 60 -9.35 -17.95 -17.30
N SER A 61 -9.33 -16.87 -18.08
CA SER A 61 -10.23 -16.72 -19.24
C SER A 61 -9.97 -17.79 -20.31
N LEU A 62 -8.69 -18.10 -20.57
CA LEU A 62 -8.30 -19.15 -21.52
C LEU A 62 -8.76 -20.52 -21.05
N ASN A 63 -8.49 -20.88 -19.79
CA ASN A 63 -8.88 -22.17 -19.25
C ASN A 63 -10.40 -22.37 -19.29
N ARG A 64 -11.17 -21.36 -18.87
CA ARG A 64 -12.64 -21.41 -18.94
C ARG A 64 -13.15 -21.54 -20.36
N GLY A 65 -12.50 -20.87 -21.34
CA GLY A 65 -12.82 -21.01 -22.76
C GLY A 65 -12.50 -22.40 -23.32
N ILE A 66 -11.35 -22.97 -22.94
CA ILE A 66 -10.96 -24.34 -23.27
C ILE A 66 -11.96 -25.36 -22.68
N ASP A 67 -12.28 -25.21 -21.37
CA ASP A 67 -13.23 -26.10 -20.70
C ASP A 67 -14.61 -26.07 -21.39
N ARG A 68 -15.08 -24.87 -21.78
CA ARG A 68 -16.33 -24.74 -22.57
C ARG A 68 -16.26 -25.46 -23.90
N LEU A 69 -15.19 -25.26 -24.66
CA LEU A 69 -14.96 -25.90 -25.94
C LEU A 69 -15.00 -27.42 -25.81
N LEU A 70 -14.23 -27.98 -24.89
CA LEU A 70 -14.10 -29.43 -24.69
C LEU A 70 -15.37 -30.06 -24.10
N SER A 71 -16.12 -29.29 -23.28
CA SER A 71 -17.40 -29.75 -22.72
C SER A 71 -18.52 -29.73 -23.79
N SER A 72 -18.51 -28.73 -24.67
CA SER A 72 -19.53 -28.59 -25.73
C SER A 72 -19.32 -29.56 -26.90
N ASP A 73 -18.09 -30.07 -27.11
CA ASP A 73 -17.73 -30.99 -28.15
C ASP A 73 -16.85 -32.15 -27.63
N PRO A 74 -17.44 -33.25 -27.14
CA PRO A 74 -16.68 -34.38 -26.63
C PRO A 74 -15.81 -35.07 -27.68
N GLY A 75 -16.03 -34.81 -28.98
CA GLY A 75 -15.19 -35.29 -30.05
C GLY A 75 -13.84 -34.57 -30.03
N LEU A 76 -13.86 -33.26 -29.92
CA LEU A 76 -12.66 -32.45 -29.82
C LEU A 76 -11.85 -32.80 -28.55
N ALA A 77 -12.51 -33.11 -27.43
CA ALA A 77 -11.83 -33.49 -26.21
C ALA A 77 -10.92 -34.73 -26.32
N ARG A 78 -11.14 -35.57 -27.32
CA ARG A 78 -10.31 -36.75 -27.62
C ARG A 78 -9.20 -36.49 -28.63
N GLU A 79 -9.34 -35.46 -29.43
CA GLU A 79 -8.50 -35.18 -30.59
C GLU A 79 -7.59 -33.96 -30.37
N VAL A 80 -7.96 -33.03 -29.45
CA VAL A 80 -7.23 -31.79 -29.24
C VAL A 80 -6.75 -31.72 -27.80
N SER A 81 -5.49 -31.37 -27.64
CA SER A 81 -4.89 -31.10 -26.33
C SER A 81 -4.41 -29.65 -26.26
N PHE A 82 -4.64 -29.01 -25.12
CA PHE A 82 -4.20 -27.65 -24.85
C PHE A 82 -3.21 -27.63 -23.70
N GLN A 83 -2.15 -26.84 -23.84
CA GLN A 83 -1.24 -26.48 -22.77
C GLN A 83 -1.15 -24.96 -22.70
N VAL A 84 -1.48 -24.40 -21.55
CA VAL A 84 -1.36 -22.96 -21.28
C VAL A 84 -0.13 -22.71 -20.43
N ARG A 85 0.75 -21.82 -20.87
CA ARG A 85 1.95 -21.38 -20.14
C ARG A 85 1.88 -19.88 -19.86
N SER A 86 2.21 -19.54 -18.62
CA SER A 86 2.35 -18.15 -18.16
C SER A 86 3.56 -18.03 -17.23
N PRO A 87 4.06 -16.85 -16.89
CA PRO A 87 5.19 -16.68 -15.96
C PRO A 87 4.98 -17.39 -14.64
N GLY A 88 3.78 -17.35 -14.09
CA GLY A 88 3.45 -17.97 -12.80
C GLY A 88 3.39 -19.50 -12.82
N ASN A 89 3.29 -20.13 -14.01
CA ASN A 89 3.22 -21.59 -14.13
C ASN A 89 4.38 -22.21 -14.94
N THR A 90 5.39 -21.41 -15.24
CA THR A 90 6.56 -21.91 -15.95
C THR A 90 7.49 -22.60 -14.94
N VAL A 91 7.50 -23.93 -14.94
CA VAL A 91 8.56 -24.68 -14.28
C VAL A 91 9.80 -24.52 -15.17
N ALA A 92 10.87 -23.94 -14.63
CA ALA A 92 12.07 -23.56 -15.38
C ALA A 92 12.72 -24.70 -16.18
N ASP A 93 12.45 -25.94 -15.82
CA ASP A 93 13.05 -27.15 -16.45
C ASP A 93 12.02 -28.04 -17.19
N ALA A 94 10.78 -27.56 -17.39
CA ALA A 94 9.79 -28.36 -18.11
C ALA A 94 10.08 -28.35 -19.61
N GLU A 95 10.29 -29.55 -20.19
CA GLU A 95 10.43 -29.71 -21.65
C GLU A 95 9.30 -29.00 -22.38
N VAL A 96 9.66 -28.25 -23.42
CA VAL A 96 8.68 -27.61 -24.30
C VAL A 96 8.09 -28.71 -25.20
N PRO A 97 6.78 -28.97 -25.13
CA PRO A 97 6.17 -30.01 -25.95
C PRO A 97 6.23 -29.63 -27.42
N GLN A 98 6.51 -30.60 -28.25
CA GLN A 98 6.28 -30.44 -29.69
C GLN A 98 4.79 -30.23 -29.94
N THR A 99 4.45 -29.14 -30.58
CA THR A 99 3.07 -28.73 -30.80
C THR A 99 2.77 -28.50 -32.28
N ASP A 100 1.53 -28.72 -32.66
CA ASP A 100 1.07 -28.43 -34.04
C ASP A 100 0.84 -26.92 -34.22
N LEU A 101 0.25 -26.30 -33.20
CA LEU A 101 -0.08 -24.87 -33.17
C LEU A 101 0.50 -24.19 -31.93
N LEU A 102 1.07 -23.01 -32.10
CA LEU A 102 1.50 -22.12 -31.06
C LEU A 102 0.69 -20.83 -31.12
N LEU A 103 0.11 -20.43 -29.99
CA LEU A 103 -0.60 -19.17 -29.81
C LEU A 103 0.16 -18.33 -28.81
N VAL A 104 0.50 -17.08 -29.12
CA VAL A 104 1.25 -16.18 -28.24
C VAL A 104 0.46 -14.89 -28.02
N GLU A 105 0.15 -14.58 -26.75
CA GLU A 105 -0.46 -13.31 -26.41
C GLU A 105 0.56 -12.18 -26.58
N LEU A 106 0.19 -11.15 -27.33
CA LEU A 106 1.01 -9.96 -27.53
C LEU A 106 0.73 -8.95 -26.42
N LEU A 107 1.70 -8.74 -25.53
CA LEU A 107 1.65 -7.70 -24.47
C LEU A 107 2.60 -6.56 -24.81
N GLU A 108 3.89 -6.87 -24.82
CA GLU A 108 4.97 -5.93 -25.14
C GLU A 108 6.19 -6.69 -25.70
N ALA A 109 7.10 -5.97 -26.36
CA ALA A 109 8.26 -6.59 -27.02
C ALA A 109 9.12 -7.41 -26.03
N LYS A 110 9.34 -6.92 -24.81
CA LYS A 110 10.08 -7.66 -23.77
C LYS A 110 9.43 -8.99 -23.41
N TRP A 111 8.10 -9.04 -23.38
CA TRP A 111 7.36 -10.26 -23.11
C TRP A 111 7.60 -11.32 -24.17
N VAL A 112 7.52 -10.95 -25.44
CA VAL A 112 7.76 -11.85 -26.57
C VAL A 112 9.20 -12.34 -26.55
N THR A 113 10.17 -11.44 -26.32
CA THR A 113 11.60 -11.79 -26.20
C THR A 113 11.90 -12.71 -25.02
N ALA A 114 11.28 -12.49 -23.87
CA ALA A 114 11.44 -13.36 -22.69
C ALA A 114 10.95 -14.80 -22.94
N ASN A 115 9.98 -14.98 -23.85
CA ASN A 115 9.45 -16.27 -24.23
C ASN A 115 10.13 -16.86 -25.50
N GLU A 116 11.18 -16.22 -26.04
CA GLU A 116 11.88 -16.68 -27.25
C GLU A 116 12.32 -18.14 -27.19
N PRO A 117 12.94 -18.64 -26.11
CA PRO A 117 13.35 -20.05 -26.05
C PRO A 117 12.15 -20.99 -26.25
N ILE A 118 11.04 -20.75 -25.58
CA ILE A 118 9.82 -21.57 -25.69
C ILE A 118 9.24 -21.50 -27.10
N ILE A 119 9.19 -20.30 -27.71
CA ILE A 119 8.69 -20.09 -29.06
C ILE A 119 9.53 -20.89 -30.07
N GLN A 120 10.83 -20.89 -29.91
CA GLN A 120 11.74 -21.60 -30.82
C GLN A 120 11.67 -23.12 -30.61
N GLU A 121 11.68 -23.56 -29.37
CA GLU A 121 11.68 -25.00 -29.02
C GLU A 121 10.34 -25.70 -29.28
N SER A 122 9.25 -24.97 -29.38
CA SER A 122 7.92 -25.54 -29.63
C SER A 122 7.81 -26.30 -30.98
N HIS A 123 8.68 -26.00 -31.93
CA HIS A 123 8.67 -26.55 -33.28
C HIS A 123 7.29 -26.50 -33.97
N ALA A 124 6.41 -25.62 -33.53
CA ALA A 124 5.05 -25.47 -34.05
C ALA A 124 5.09 -25.11 -35.55
N ARG A 125 4.28 -25.80 -36.33
CA ARG A 125 4.16 -25.55 -37.78
C ARG A 125 3.43 -24.23 -38.08
N THR A 126 2.50 -23.86 -37.21
CA THR A 126 1.77 -22.60 -37.28
C THR A 126 1.93 -21.87 -35.97
N ARG A 127 2.40 -20.61 -36.05
CA ARG A 127 2.60 -19.73 -34.91
C ARG A 127 1.70 -18.50 -35.09
N LEU A 128 0.76 -18.30 -34.18
CA LEU A 128 -0.20 -17.20 -34.22
C LEU A 128 0.03 -16.28 -33.04
N ALA A 129 -0.08 -14.98 -33.29
CA ALA A 129 -0.12 -13.95 -32.28
C ALA A 129 -1.56 -13.48 -32.09
N PHE A 130 -1.95 -13.20 -30.87
CA PHE A 130 -3.24 -12.61 -30.50
C PHE A 130 -3.07 -11.56 -29.40
N GLY A 131 -4.02 -10.68 -29.24
CA GLY A 131 -3.97 -9.57 -28.29
C GLY A 131 -3.53 -8.25 -28.91
N PRO A 132 -3.80 -7.14 -28.23
CA PRO A 132 -3.54 -5.81 -28.78
C PRO A 132 -2.05 -5.62 -29.01
N SER A 133 -1.67 -5.40 -30.27
CA SER A 133 -0.33 -4.92 -30.60
C SER A 133 -0.16 -3.52 -30.03
N GLY A 134 0.54 -3.40 -28.94
CA GLY A 134 0.97 -2.10 -28.44
C GLY A 134 1.96 -1.44 -29.42
N PRO A 135 2.18 -0.12 -29.34
CA PRO A 135 3.07 0.60 -30.25
C PRO A 135 4.54 0.10 -30.21
N ALA A 136 4.88 -0.75 -29.26
CA ALA A 136 6.21 -1.35 -29.10
C ALA A 136 6.38 -2.70 -29.85
N ILE A 137 5.30 -3.31 -30.34
CA ILE A 137 5.34 -4.55 -31.10
C ILE A 137 5.14 -4.20 -32.56
N ASN A 138 6.23 -4.19 -33.28
CA ASN A 138 6.23 -3.88 -34.72
C ASN A 138 6.28 -5.17 -35.56
N GLU A 139 6.03 -5.01 -36.85
CA GLU A 139 6.06 -6.09 -37.84
C GLU A 139 7.42 -6.84 -37.86
N SER A 140 8.50 -6.18 -37.47
CA SER A 140 9.82 -6.79 -37.37
C SER A 140 9.89 -7.81 -36.20
N THR A 141 9.26 -7.54 -35.07
CA THR A 141 9.18 -8.48 -33.93
C THR A 141 8.39 -9.72 -34.32
N LEU A 142 7.22 -9.54 -34.94
CA LEU A 142 6.41 -10.68 -35.41
C LEU A 142 7.19 -11.54 -36.41
N THR A 143 7.89 -10.91 -37.34
CA THR A 143 8.71 -11.60 -38.36
C THR A 143 9.88 -12.34 -37.72
N GLN A 144 10.56 -11.73 -36.77
CA GLN A 144 11.69 -12.34 -36.04
C GLN A 144 11.31 -13.67 -35.39
N PHE A 145 10.12 -13.77 -34.82
CA PHE A 145 9.63 -14.95 -34.10
C PHE A 145 8.76 -15.87 -35.02
N GLY A 146 8.56 -15.49 -36.28
CA GLY A 146 7.71 -16.23 -37.21
C GLY A 146 6.24 -16.25 -36.80
N LEU A 147 5.79 -15.26 -36.02
CA LEU A 147 4.41 -15.11 -35.58
C LEU A 147 3.55 -14.45 -36.67
N LYS A 148 2.35 -14.93 -36.86
CA LYS A 148 1.35 -14.32 -37.72
C LYS A 148 0.18 -13.81 -36.91
N GLN A 149 -0.22 -12.59 -37.12
CA GLN A 149 -1.46 -12.05 -36.56
C GLN A 149 -2.60 -12.36 -37.52
N ASP A 150 -3.76 -12.75 -36.99
CA ASP A 150 -4.97 -13.03 -37.80
C ASP A 150 -6.08 -12.06 -37.36
N ASP A 151 -6.42 -11.14 -38.26
CA ASP A 151 -7.44 -10.11 -38.00
C ASP A 151 -8.81 -10.68 -37.67
N LEU A 152 -9.10 -11.93 -38.00
CA LEU A 152 -10.35 -12.62 -37.66
C LEU A 152 -10.32 -13.20 -36.23
N VAL A 153 -9.14 -13.46 -35.69
CA VAL A 153 -8.96 -14.01 -34.33
C VAL A 153 -9.01 -12.88 -33.26
N GLU A 154 -8.40 -11.74 -33.58
CA GLU A 154 -8.26 -10.61 -32.66
C GLU A 154 -9.58 -10.10 -32.05
N PRO A 155 -10.71 -9.94 -32.78
CA PRO A 155 -11.97 -9.49 -32.21
C PRO A 155 -12.48 -10.35 -31.05
N TYR A 156 -12.29 -11.65 -31.09
CA TYR A 156 -12.69 -12.55 -30.01
C TYR A 156 -11.88 -12.32 -28.72
N TRP A 157 -10.58 -12.10 -28.87
CA TRP A 157 -9.71 -11.85 -27.75
C TRP A 157 -9.94 -10.46 -27.15
N SER A 158 -10.22 -9.47 -27.97
CA SER A 158 -10.52 -8.10 -27.57
C SER A 158 -11.85 -8.00 -26.82
N GLU A 159 -12.88 -8.73 -27.19
CA GLU A 159 -14.13 -8.85 -26.45
C GLU A 159 -13.98 -9.70 -25.18
N GLY A 160 -13.26 -10.81 -25.26
CA GLY A 160 -12.51 -11.43 -24.18
C GLY A 160 -13.25 -12.32 -23.20
N GLY A 161 -14.54 -12.60 -23.27
CA GLY A 161 -15.22 -13.52 -22.35
C GLY A 161 -14.94 -14.99 -22.66
N PRO A 162 -15.18 -15.94 -21.73
CA PRO A 162 -14.95 -17.37 -21.96
C PRO A 162 -15.66 -17.93 -23.18
N SER A 163 -16.85 -17.41 -23.52
CA SER A 163 -17.57 -17.77 -24.77
C SER A 163 -16.81 -17.30 -26.00
N ASP A 164 -16.21 -16.12 -25.98
CA ASP A 164 -15.44 -15.62 -27.11
C ASP A 164 -14.12 -16.36 -27.26
N VAL A 165 -13.47 -16.70 -26.15
CA VAL A 165 -12.28 -17.56 -26.16
C VAL A 165 -12.62 -18.94 -26.74
N GLU A 166 -13.74 -19.54 -26.38
CA GLU A 166 -14.24 -20.77 -27.04
C GLU A 166 -14.35 -20.58 -28.54
N GLN A 167 -15.01 -19.53 -29.01
CA GLN A 167 -15.20 -19.27 -30.44
C GLN A 167 -13.88 -18.94 -31.14
N MET A 168 -12.96 -18.23 -30.49
CA MET A 168 -11.60 -18.01 -30.96
C MET A 168 -10.88 -19.33 -31.22
N LEU A 169 -10.93 -20.25 -30.26
CA LEU A 169 -10.29 -21.56 -30.39
C LEU A 169 -10.96 -22.40 -31.48
N ARG A 170 -12.30 -22.37 -31.62
CA ARG A 170 -13.02 -22.98 -32.73
C ARG A 170 -12.56 -22.41 -34.08
N LEU A 171 -12.39 -21.10 -34.19
CA LEU A 171 -11.90 -20.46 -35.41
C LEU A 171 -10.46 -20.89 -35.73
N VAL A 172 -9.58 -20.92 -34.71
CA VAL A 172 -8.19 -21.37 -34.86
C VAL A 172 -8.15 -22.84 -35.35
N LEU A 173 -8.91 -23.73 -34.72
CA LEU A 173 -8.99 -25.14 -35.12
C LEU A 173 -9.53 -25.29 -36.54
N LYS A 174 -10.54 -24.53 -36.92
CA LYS A 174 -11.11 -24.54 -38.28
C LYS A 174 -10.12 -24.10 -39.33
N ARG A 175 -9.40 -23.00 -39.09
CA ARG A 175 -8.50 -22.39 -40.07
C ARG A 175 -7.14 -23.05 -40.17
N TYR A 176 -6.62 -23.55 -39.08
CA TYR A 176 -5.23 -23.95 -38.99
C TYR A 176 -5.01 -25.42 -38.61
N ALA A 177 -6.04 -26.11 -38.10
CA ALA A 177 -5.95 -27.54 -37.77
C ALA A 177 -6.85 -28.45 -38.64
N GLY A 178 -7.63 -27.89 -39.55
CA GLY A 178 -8.43 -28.64 -40.54
C GLY A 178 -9.79 -29.12 -40.03
N TYR A 179 -10.30 -28.61 -38.92
CA TYR A 179 -11.65 -28.92 -38.41
C TYR A 179 -12.71 -28.08 -39.13
N LEU A 180 -12.92 -28.31 -40.41
CA LEU A 180 -13.73 -27.48 -41.31
C LEU A 180 -15.22 -27.38 -40.91
N ASP A 181 -15.74 -28.42 -40.27
CA ASP A 181 -17.16 -28.54 -39.89
C ASP A 181 -17.51 -27.77 -38.60
N LEU A 182 -16.51 -27.16 -37.91
CA LEU A 182 -16.77 -26.38 -36.69
C LEU A 182 -17.58 -25.12 -37.03
N GLU A 183 -18.70 -24.97 -36.35
CA GLU A 183 -19.44 -23.71 -36.35
C GLU A 183 -18.76 -22.70 -35.45
N VAL A 184 -18.66 -21.46 -35.91
CA VAL A 184 -18.03 -20.33 -35.16
C VAL A 184 -19.04 -19.18 -35.15
N ALA A 185 -19.50 -18.86 -33.96
CA ALA A 185 -20.36 -17.70 -33.74
C ALA A 185 -19.53 -16.40 -33.72
N PRO A 186 -20.09 -15.23 -34.10
CA PRO A 186 -19.38 -13.96 -34.01
C PRO A 186 -19.09 -13.58 -32.58
N PRO A 187 -18.06 -12.72 -32.34
CA PRO A 187 -17.73 -12.26 -30.99
C PRO A 187 -18.87 -11.45 -30.38
N VAL A 188 -19.08 -11.62 -29.07
CA VAL A 188 -20.10 -10.92 -28.31
C VAL A 188 -19.59 -9.55 -27.90
N LYS A 189 -20.19 -8.48 -28.40
CA LYS A 189 -19.83 -7.12 -27.98
C LYS A 189 -20.19 -6.89 -26.53
N ARG A 190 -19.19 -6.43 -25.75
CA ARG A 190 -19.34 -6.07 -24.34
C ARG A 190 -19.06 -4.59 -24.13
N PRO A 191 -19.71 -3.95 -23.13
CA PRO A 191 -19.46 -2.56 -22.82
C PRO A 191 -18.00 -2.31 -22.37
N GLU A 192 -17.45 -1.17 -22.73
CA GLU A 192 -16.11 -0.75 -22.30
C GLU A 192 -16.09 -0.32 -20.83
N GLN A 193 -17.22 0.14 -20.31
CA GLN A 193 -17.43 0.51 -18.93
C GLN A 193 -18.87 0.25 -18.51
N GLY A 194 -19.10 0.04 -17.24
CA GLY A 194 -20.43 -0.23 -16.70
C GLY A 194 -20.38 -0.89 -15.33
N TYR A 195 -21.44 -1.63 -15.05
CA TYR A 195 -21.64 -2.33 -13.79
C TYR A 195 -21.75 -3.82 -14.02
N VAL A 196 -21.47 -4.59 -12.97
CA VAL A 196 -21.70 -6.04 -12.94
C VAL A 196 -22.89 -6.33 -12.04
N ALA A 197 -23.90 -7.02 -12.55
CA ALA A 197 -24.99 -7.58 -11.77
C ALA A 197 -24.91 -9.11 -11.84
N TRP A 198 -25.10 -9.79 -10.72
CA TRP A 198 -25.21 -11.25 -10.71
C TRP A 198 -26.67 -11.67 -10.73
N ILE A 199 -27.07 -12.41 -11.75
CA ILE A 199 -28.43 -12.93 -11.93
C ILE A 199 -28.34 -14.46 -11.90
N GLU A 200 -28.99 -15.10 -10.93
CA GLU A 200 -28.92 -16.55 -10.74
C GLU A 200 -27.49 -17.11 -10.64
N GLY A 201 -26.57 -16.28 -10.13
CA GLY A 201 -25.16 -16.65 -9.98
C GLY A 201 -24.26 -16.27 -11.17
N GLU A 202 -24.83 -15.94 -12.33
CA GLU A 202 -24.08 -15.56 -13.53
C GLU A 202 -23.88 -14.02 -13.63
N PRO A 203 -22.69 -13.55 -14.03
CA PRO A 203 -22.42 -12.14 -14.19
C PRO A 203 -23.10 -11.59 -15.46
N ARG A 204 -23.77 -10.45 -15.30
CA ARG A 204 -24.32 -9.65 -16.39
C ARG A 204 -23.71 -8.25 -16.37
N LEU A 205 -23.09 -7.86 -17.49
CA LEU A 205 -22.55 -6.52 -17.67
C LEU A 205 -23.66 -5.59 -18.15
N VAL A 206 -23.81 -4.45 -17.49
CA VAL A 206 -24.83 -3.43 -17.83
C VAL A 206 -24.17 -2.05 -17.86
N GLU A 207 -24.67 -1.18 -18.74
CA GLU A 207 -24.06 0.14 -18.98
C GLU A 207 -24.62 1.23 -18.07
N THR A 208 -25.87 1.11 -17.64
CA THR A 208 -26.56 2.19 -16.95
C THR A 208 -26.83 1.89 -15.48
N TRP A 209 -26.77 2.94 -14.65
CA TRP A 209 -27.13 2.87 -13.24
C TRP A 209 -28.57 2.39 -13.03
N SER A 210 -29.52 2.88 -13.84
CA SER A 210 -30.94 2.51 -13.74
C SER A 210 -31.19 1.04 -14.00
N GLU A 211 -30.55 0.46 -15.04
CA GLU A 211 -30.65 -0.96 -15.31
C GLU A 211 -30.06 -1.78 -14.16
N TRP A 212 -28.87 -1.38 -13.67
CA TRP A 212 -28.24 -2.04 -12.54
C TRP A 212 -29.10 -2.02 -11.28
N GLN A 213 -29.73 -0.86 -10.97
CA GLN A 213 -30.64 -0.73 -9.83
C GLN A 213 -31.83 -1.69 -9.89
N VAL A 214 -32.45 -1.81 -11.05
CA VAL A 214 -33.58 -2.73 -11.26
C VAL A 214 -33.16 -4.18 -11.06
N LEU A 215 -32.04 -4.57 -11.67
CA LEU A 215 -31.56 -5.96 -11.61
C LEU A 215 -31.12 -6.37 -10.20
N THR A 216 -30.53 -5.46 -9.44
CA THR A 216 -30.00 -5.74 -8.09
C THR A 216 -31.00 -5.41 -6.97
N LYS A 217 -32.16 -4.84 -7.28
CA LYS A 217 -33.15 -4.37 -6.31
C LYS A 217 -32.52 -3.39 -5.32
N PHE A 218 -31.84 -2.37 -5.86
CA PHE A 218 -31.11 -1.39 -5.07
C PHE A 218 -31.99 -0.66 -4.03
N ASP A 219 -31.50 -0.56 -2.79
CA ASP A 219 -32.16 0.15 -1.68
C ASP A 219 -31.29 1.37 -1.27
N PRO A 220 -31.69 2.61 -1.54
CA PRO A 220 -30.91 3.81 -1.26
C PRO A 220 -30.73 4.10 0.24
N THR A 221 -31.46 3.42 1.12
CA THR A 221 -31.36 3.62 2.57
C THR A 221 -30.14 2.90 3.16
N ARG A 222 -29.65 1.85 2.50
CA ARG A 222 -28.51 1.07 2.95
C ARG A 222 -27.18 1.73 2.55
N PRO A 223 -26.10 1.52 3.32
CA PRO A 223 -24.77 1.90 2.89
C PRO A 223 -24.43 1.26 1.53
N CYS A 224 -23.81 2.04 0.66
CA CYS A 224 -23.47 1.62 -0.70
C CYS A 224 -21.98 1.82 -0.97
N VAL A 225 -21.28 0.76 -1.39
CA VAL A 225 -19.84 0.79 -1.64
C VAL A 225 -19.55 0.32 -3.05
N ALA A 226 -18.79 1.12 -3.81
CA ALA A 226 -18.33 0.71 -5.12
C ALA A 226 -17.10 -0.20 -5.01
N ILE A 227 -17.05 -1.23 -5.85
CA ILE A 227 -15.88 -2.08 -6.09
C ILE A 227 -15.45 -1.80 -7.53
N LEU A 228 -14.38 -1.03 -7.68
CA LEU A 228 -13.88 -0.61 -9.00
C LEU A 228 -12.82 -1.57 -9.52
N ASP A 229 -13.06 -2.18 -10.67
CA ASP A 229 -12.12 -3.10 -11.32
C ASP A 229 -11.81 -2.68 -12.77
N PHE A 230 -10.84 -3.35 -13.40
CA PHE A 230 -10.44 -3.13 -14.77
C PHE A 230 -11.49 -3.63 -15.77
N ALA A 231 -11.73 -2.84 -16.83
CA ALA A 231 -12.66 -3.22 -17.90
C ALA A 231 -12.30 -4.56 -18.55
N THR A 232 -11.01 -4.82 -18.79
CA THR A 232 -10.54 -6.09 -19.41
C THR A 232 -10.88 -7.30 -18.54
N ARG A 233 -10.83 -7.20 -17.20
CA ARG A 233 -11.20 -8.31 -16.32
C ARG A 233 -12.69 -8.56 -16.33
N ALA A 234 -13.50 -7.50 -16.27
CA ALA A 234 -14.96 -7.63 -16.32
C ALA A 234 -15.43 -8.24 -17.65
N ARG A 235 -14.88 -7.75 -18.77
CA ARG A 235 -15.20 -8.26 -20.10
C ARG A 235 -14.77 -9.71 -20.29
N ARG A 236 -13.65 -10.12 -19.67
CA ARG A 236 -13.18 -11.51 -19.64
C ARG A 236 -13.87 -12.37 -18.57
N GLU A 237 -14.82 -11.81 -17.84
CA GLU A 237 -15.54 -12.47 -16.74
C GLU A 237 -14.61 -13.03 -15.63
N VAL A 238 -13.42 -12.43 -15.47
CA VAL A 238 -12.49 -12.74 -14.39
C VAL A 238 -12.91 -11.98 -13.14
N LEU A 239 -13.95 -12.43 -12.49
CA LEU A 239 -14.71 -11.71 -11.46
C LEU A 239 -14.67 -12.38 -10.09
N ALA A 240 -13.87 -13.42 -9.88
CA ALA A 240 -13.79 -14.14 -8.60
C ALA A 240 -13.50 -13.21 -7.42
N VAL A 241 -12.50 -12.32 -7.56
CA VAL A 241 -12.13 -11.39 -6.51
C VAL A 241 -13.19 -10.30 -6.26
N PRO A 242 -13.67 -9.54 -7.25
CA PRO A 242 -14.73 -8.56 -7.01
C PRO A 242 -16.04 -9.21 -6.52
N LYS A 243 -16.36 -10.43 -6.96
CA LYS A 243 -17.51 -11.19 -6.46
C LYS A 243 -17.38 -11.51 -4.97
N ALA A 244 -16.23 -12.02 -4.55
CA ALA A 244 -15.98 -12.34 -3.15
C ALA A 244 -16.05 -11.09 -2.25
N ILE A 245 -15.51 -9.96 -2.72
CA ILE A 245 -15.64 -8.68 -2.00
C ILE A 245 -17.10 -8.23 -1.93
N ALA A 246 -17.86 -8.36 -3.03
CA ALA A 246 -19.27 -8.02 -3.07
C ALA A 246 -20.09 -8.88 -2.09
N ASP A 247 -19.84 -10.18 -2.06
CA ASP A 247 -20.50 -11.10 -1.14
C ASP A 247 -20.19 -10.75 0.32
N ALA A 248 -18.93 -10.45 0.63
CA ALA A 248 -18.53 -10.01 1.96
C ALA A 248 -19.18 -8.67 2.36
N CYS A 249 -19.29 -7.72 1.45
CA CYS A 249 -20.01 -6.47 1.66
C CYS A 249 -21.49 -6.73 1.99
N GLN A 250 -22.15 -7.61 1.24
CA GLN A 250 -23.53 -7.99 1.52
C GLN A 250 -23.71 -8.63 2.91
N GLN A 251 -22.79 -9.50 3.33
CA GLN A 251 -22.76 -10.08 4.67
C GLN A 251 -22.60 -9.02 5.77
N GLN A 252 -21.94 -7.90 5.47
CA GLN A 252 -21.79 -6.75 6.36
C GLN A 252 -22.98 -5.78 6.29
N GLY A 253 -24.03 -6.07 5.53
CA GLY A 253 -25.18 -5.20 5.38
C GLY A 253 -25.00 -4.03 4.39
N ILE A 254 -23.90 -4.02 3.64
CA ILE A 254 -23.60 -3.01 2.60
C ILE A 254 -24.15 -3.47 1.25
N GLN A 255 -24.59 -2.54 0.42
CA GLN A 255 -24.86 -2.79 -0.99
C GLN A 255 -23.60 -2.61 -1.83
N PRO A 256 -23.01 -3.67 -2.41
CA PRO A 256 -21.88 -3.54 -3.29
C PRO A 256 -22.32 -3.12 -4.70
N VAL A 257 -21.60 -2.19 -5.27
CA VAL A 257 -21.69 -1.80 -6.69
C VAL A 257 -20.40 -2.19 -7.38
N VAL A 258 -20.37 -3.33 -8.02
CA VAL A 258 -19.20 -3.69 -8.82
C VAL A 258 -19.27 -2.93 -10.14
N CYS A 259 -18.26 -2.11 -10.42
CA CYS A 259 -18.16 -1.30 -11.61
C CYS A 259 -16.78 -1.45 -12.27
N PHE A 260 -16.71 -1.17 -13.55
CA PHE A 260 -15.51 -1.31 -14.36
C PHE A 260 -15.44 -0.25 -15.45
N GLY A 261 -14.23 0.11 -15.83
CA GLY A 261 -14.00 1.05 -16.92
C GLY A 261 -12.54 1.49 -16.99
N GLN A 262 -12.16 2.12 -18.11
CA GLN A 262 -10.82 2.64 -18.33
C GLN A 262 -10.89 3.86 -19.29
N PRO A 263 -10.15 4.96 -18.97
CA PRO A 263 -9.37 5.21 -17.77
C PRO A 263 -10.26 5.31 -16.50
N ALA A 264 -9.66 5.08 -15.34
CA ALA A 264 -10.37 5.01 -14.07
C ALA A 264 -11.12 6.29 -13.72
N SER A 265 -10.54 7.48 -13.95
CA SER A 265 -11.16 8.77 -13.71
C SER A 265 -12.44 8.99 -14.53
N LYS A 266 -12.42 8.58 -15.82
CA LYS A 266 -13.60 8.61 -16.69
C LYS A 266 -14.69 7.68 -16.16
N ALA A 267 -14.33 6.46 -15.79
CA ALA A 267 -15.27 5.48 -15.23
C ALA A 267 -15.90 5.99 -13.93
N VAL A 268 -15.10 6.50 -13.00
CA VAL A 268 -15.59 7.09 -11.74
C VAL A 268 -16.56 8.23 -12.01
N ARG A 269 -16.21 9.17 -12.90
CA ARG A 269 -17.09 10.31 -13.23
C ARG A 269 -18.44 9.87 -13.78
N GLN A 270 -18.45 8.92 -14.70
CA GLN A 270 -19.67 8.52 -15.41
C GLN A 270 -20.52 7.53 -14.62
N LEU A 271 -19.92 6.69 -13.80
CA LEU A 271 -20.61 5.60 -13.11
C LEU A 271 -20.97 5.98 -11.66
N LEU A 272 -20.13 6.73 -10.96
CA LEU A 272 -20.25 6.93 -9.53
C LEU A 272 -20.79 8.32 -9.11
N LEU A 273 -20.85 9.28 -10.03
CA LEU A 273 -21.54 10.56 -9.84
C LEU A 273 -22.94 10.53 -10.44
N ASP A 274 -23.87 11.21 -9.80
CA ASP A 274 -25.20 11.48 -10.36
C ASP A 274 -25.17 12.69 -11.33
N GLU A 275 -26.32 13.04 -11.89
CA GLU A 275 -26.45 14.17 -12.83
C GLU A 275 -26.17 15.53 -12.17
N ALA A 276 -26.28 15.64 -10.85
CA ALA A 276 -25.93 16.82 -10.07
C ALA A 276 -24.46 16.83 -9.64
N GLY A 277 -23.67 15.82 -10.01
CA GLY A 277 -22.26 15.68 -9.64
C GLY A 277 -22.03 15.20 -8.20
N LYS A 278 -23.06 14.62 -7.57
CA LYS A 278 -22.96 14.05 -6.22
C LYS A 278 -22.63 12.56 -6.27
N PRO A 279 -21.88 12.04 -5.28
CA PRO A 279 -21.58 10.62 -5.20
C PRO A 279 -22.85 9.78 -4.97
N ARG A 280 -22.94 8.66 -5.69
CA ARG A 280 -24.01 7.65 -5.53
C ARG A 280 -23.69 6.64 -4.43
N ILE A 281 -22.49 6.72 -3.84
CA ILE A 281 -21.90 5.71 -2.98
C ILE A 281 -21.23 6.38 -1.77
N ASP A 282 -20.96 5.60 -0.72
CA ASP A 282 -20.34 6.08 0.53
C ASP A 282 -18.82 5.88 0.58
N ALA A 283 -18.29 4.86 -0.13
CA ALA A 283 -16.88 4.55 -0.19
C ALA A 283 -16.53 3.76 -1.47
N ILE A 284 -15.25 3.71 -1.84
CA ILE A 284 -14.74 2.86 -2.91
C ILE A 284 -13.75 1.84 -2.36
N ILE A 285 -13.86 0.59 -2.82
CA ILE A 285 -12.81 -0.43 -2.76
C ILE A 285 -12.21 -0.50 -4.16
N SER A 286 -10.99 0.00 -4.35
CA SER A 286 -10.34 0.08 -5.65
C SER A 286 -9.43 -1.11 -5.87
N LEU A 287 -9.78 -1.96 -6.83
CA LEU A 287 -8.92 -2.97 -7.43
C LEU A 287 -8.20 -2.41 -8.67
N HIS A 288 -8.55 -1.20 -9.07
CA HIS A 288 -7.98 -0.47 -10.20
C HIS A 288 -6.85 0.43 -9.70
N LEU A 289 -5.63 -0.07 -9.78
CA LEU A 289 -4.45 0.49 -9.12
C LEU A 289 -3.81 1.69 -9.82
N LYS A 290 -4.31 2.09 -10.98
CA LYS A 290 -3.63 3.09 -11.80
C LYS A 290 -4.54 4.25 -12.15
N PHE A 291 -4.85 5.07 -11.16
CA PHE A 291 -5.29 6.42 -11.40
C PHE A 291 -4.06 7.26 -11.80
N THR A 292 -3.60 7.08 -13.03
CA THR A 292 -2.38 7.73 -13.53
C THR A 292 -2.67 8.89 -14.47
N ASP A 293 -3.92 9.13 -14.78
CA ASP A 293 -4.33 10.23 -15.64
C ASP A 293 -4.40 11.55 -14.87
N LYS A 294 -4.23 12.66 -15.60
CA LYS A 294 -4.17 14.01 -15.02
C LYS A 294 -5.47 14.48 -14.34
N GLU A 295 -6.58 13.80 -14.57
CA GLU A 295 -7.88 14.14 -14.02
C GLU A 295 -8.18 13.39 -12.71
N ALA A 296 -7.38 12.41 -12.36
CA ALA A 296 -7.66 11.51 -11.23
C ALA A 296 -7.86 12.28 -9.92
N GLU A 297 -6.92 13.14 -9.52
CA GLU A 297 -7.04 13.92 -8.28
C GLU A 297 -8.29 14.82 -8.29
N ALA A 298 -8.57 15.47 -9.41
CA ALA A 298 -9.72 16.38 -9.52
C ALA A 298 -11.05 15.63 -9.38
N ILE A 299 -11.18 14.46 -9.99
CA ILE A 299 -12.41 13.66 -9.90
C ILE A 299 -12.58 13.01 -8.53
N LEU A 300 -11.49 12.56 -7.89
CA LEU A 300 -11.54 12.02 -6.53
C LEU A 300 -11.87 13.11 -5.51
N SER A 301 -11.34 14.32 -5.67
CA SER A 301 -11.71 15.48 -4.86
C SER A 301 -13.17 15.89 -5.05
N GLN A 302 -13.72 15.79 -6.28
CA GLN A 302 -15.14 16.04 -6.54
C GLN A 302 -16.03 14.97 -5.91
N LEU A 303 -15.60 13.71 -5.98
CA LEU A 303 -16.32 12.58 -5.41
C LEU A 303 -16.37 12.66 -3.88
N ASP A 304 -15.28 13.14 -3.28
CA ASP A 304 -15.15 13.41 -1.85
C ASP A 304 -15.64 12.28 -0.93
N ILE A 305 -15.13 11.08 -1.17
CA ILE A 305 -15.42 9.89 -0.37
C ILE A 305 -14.14 9.10 -0.10
N PRO A 306 -14.09 8.28 0.96
CA PRO A 306 -12.91 7.47 1.29
C PRO A 306 -12.71 6.34 0.26
N ILE A 307 -11.44 6.05 -0.02
CA ILE A 307 -11.05 5.06 -1.03
C ILE A 307 -10.06 4.07 -0.42
N ILE A 308 -10.44 2.81 -0.37
CA ILE A 308 -9.58 1.73 0.08
C ILE A 308 -8.82 1.16 -1.11
N ASN A 309 -7.50 1.08 -1.01
CA ASN A 309 -6.66 0.42 -2.01
C ASN A 309 -6.64 -1.09 -1.77
N ALA A 310 -7.26 -1.85 -2.65
CA ALA A 310 -7.34 -3.31 -2.60
C ALA A 310 -6.29 -3.94 -3.53
N ILE A 311 -5.38 -4.72 -2.96
CA ILE A 311 -4.18 -5.24 -3.61
C ILE A 311 -4.36 -6.70 -3.98
N ARG A 312 -3.94 -7.03 -5.21
CA ARG A 312 -3.72 -8.42 -5.68
C ARG A 312 -2.23 -8.69 -5.72
N ILE A 313 -1.79 -9.77 -5.10
CA ILE A 313 -0.41 -10.23 -5.16
C ILE A 313 -0.19 -10.96 -6.48
N TYR A 314 0.87 -10.62 -7.19
CA TYR A 314 1.27 -11.23 -8.46
C TYR A 314 2.66 -11.86 -8.43
N GLY A 315 3.51 -11.43 -7.52
CA GLY A 315 4.89 -11.90 -7.45
C GLY A 315 5.11 -13.15 -6.59
N ARG A 316 4.06 -13.63 -5.92
CA ARG A 316 4.12 -14.74 -4.94
C ARG A 316 2.78 -15.42 -4.84
N THR A 317 2.79 -16.69 -4.42
CA THR A 317 1.58 -17.38 -3.96
C THR A 317 1.12 -16.81 -2.61
N VAL A 318 -0.12 -17.11 -2.24
CA VAL A 318 -0.68 -16.67 -0.95
C VAL A 318 0.12 -17.19 0.24
N ASP A 319 0.59 -18.44 0.18
CA ASP A 319 1.36 -19.04 1.25
C ASP A 319 2.77 -18.43 1.34
N GLU A 320 3.45 -18.21 0.22
CA GLU A 320 4.74 -17.49 0.19
C GLU A 320 4.60 -16.06 0.75
N TRP A 321 3.52 -15.36 0.43
CA TRP A 321 3.25 -14.05 1.00
C TRP A 321 2.98 -14.13 2.51
N ARG A 322 2.19 -15.12 2.98
CA ARG A 322 1.92 -15.30 4.41
C ARG A 322 3.20 -15.50 5.22
N ASP A 323 4.15 -16.23 4.68
CA ASP A 323 5.41 -16.55 5.36
C ASP A 323 6.53 -15.53 5.14
N SER A 324 6.39 -14.63 4.17
CA SER A 324 7.35 -13.57 3.91
C SER A 324 7.32 -12.49 4.99
N SER A 325 8.48 -12.07 5.48
CA SER A 325 8.63 -10.89 6.34
C SER A 325 8.51 -9.58 5.56
N GLN A 326 8.90 -9.59 4.29
CA GLN A 326 8.81 -8.44 3.39
C GLN A 326 7.34 -8.15 2.98
N GLY A 327 6.54 -9.21 2.72
CA GLY A 327 5.17 -9.11 2.21
C GLY A 327 5.14 -8.89 0.70
N LEU A 328 4.96 -7.65 0.24
CA LEU A 328 4.96 -7.32 -1.18
C LEU A 328 6.39 -7.25 -1.74
N THR A 329 6.53 -7.59 -3.02
CA THR A 329 7.80 -7.40 -3.75
C THR A 329 8.07 -5.93 -4.03
N THR A 330 9.33 -5.55 -4.31
CA THR A 330 9.70 -4.17 -4.63
C THR A 330 8.88 -3.60 -5.80
N GLY A 331 8.63 -4.41 -6.83
CA GLY A 331 7.78 -4.03 -7.95
C GLY A 331 6.33 -3.75 -7.52
N GLU A 332 5.77 -4.62 -6.67
CA GLU A 332 4.42 -4.44 -6.14
C GLU A 332 4.31 -3.21 -5.24
N VAL A 333 5.33 -2.94 -4.40
CA VAL A 333 5.39 -1.71 -3.59
C VAL A 333 5.35 -0.47 -4.48
N ALA A 334 6.16 -0.44 -5.54
CA ALA A 334 6.19 0.69 -6.47
C ALA A 334 4.83 0.94 -7.13
N TRP A 335 4.20 -0.12 -7.67
CA TRP A 335 2.99 0.03 -8.48
C TRP A 335 1.67 -0.10 -7.72
N GLN A 336 1.63 -0.84 -6.60
CA GLN A 336 0.41 -1.09 -5.85
C GLN A 336 0.30 -0.29 -4.54
N LEU A 337 1.37 0.38 -4.11
CA LEU A 337 1.35 1.29 -2.97
C LEU A 337 1.72 2.71 -3.40
N ALA A 338 2.96 2.95 -3.85
CA ALA A 338 3.45 4.29 -4.11
C ALA A 338 2.65 5.04 -5.20
N VAL A 339 2.28 4.38 -6.29
CA VAL A 339 1.46 5.03 -7.35
C VAL A 339 0.04 5.36 -6.86
N PRO A 340 -0.71 4.47 -6.17
CA PRO A 340 -1.98 4.83 -5.57
C PRO A 340 -1.90 5.94 -4.51
N GLU A 341 -0.82 6.01 -3.72
CA GLU A 341 -0.60 7.08 -2.74
C GLU A 341 -0.54 8.47 -3.36
N LEU A 342 -0.06 8.59 -4.62
CA LEU A 342 -0.03 9.88 -5.35
C LEU A 342 -1.41 10.50 -5.55
N VAL A 343 -2.45 9.70 -5.47
CA VAL A 343 -3.84 10.14 -5.59
C VAL A 343 -4.66 9.79 -4.33
N GLY A 344 -4.01 9.65 -3.19
CA GLY A 344 -4.64 9.52 -1.89
C GLY A 344 -5.43 8.22 -1.68
N LEU A 345 -5.07 7.12 -2.34
CA LEU A 345 -5.68 5.82 -2.09
C LEU A 345 -5.05 5.16 -0.85
N ALA A 346 -5.77 5.18 0.24
CA ALA A 346 -5.44 4.55 1.51
C ALA A 346 -6.74 4.26 2.30
N PRO A 347 -6.76 3.28 3.22
CA PRO A 347 -5.69 2.34 3.58
C PRO A 347 -5.46 1.23 2.54
N HIS A 348 -4.31 0.58 2.64
CA HIS A 348 -3.91 -0.52 1.76
C HIS A 348 -4.35 -1.87 2.31
N ASN A 349 -4.95 -2.72 1.48
CA ASN A 349 -5.42 -4.05 1.88
C ASN A 349 -5.10 -5.10 0.83
N VAL A 350 -4.32 -6.10 1.18
CA VAL A 350 -4.21 -7.31 0.35
C VAL A 350 -5.53 -8.06 0.41
N VAL A 351 -6.12 -8.41 -0.73
CA VAL A 351 -7.41 -9.08 -0.84
C VAL A 351 -7.36 -10.38 -1.64
N ALA A 352 -6.34 -10.55 -2.48
CA ALA A 352 -6.19 -11.71 -3.34
C ALA A 352 -4.72 -12.00 -3.62
N GLY A 353 -4.41 -13.23 -3.98
CA GLY A 353 -3.09 -13.64 -4.40
C GLY A 353 -3.16 -14.84 -5.33
N LEU A 354 -2.01 -15.24 -5.85
CA LEU A 354 -1.90 -16.36 -6.78
C LEU A 354 -2.06 -17.69 -6.04
N GLU A 355 -2.90 -18.55 -6.58
CA GLU A 355 -3.07 -19.92 -6.12
C GLU A 355 -2.82 -20.91 -7.27
N PRO A 356 -2.09 -22.01 -7.01
CA PRO A 356 -1.89 -23.06 -8.00
C PRO A 356 -3.23 -23.73 -8.37
N THR A 357 -3.47 -23.87 -9.65
CA THR A 357 -4.60 -24.61 -10.21
C THR A 357 -4.09 -25.77 -11.08
N ARG A 358 -4.99 -26.62 -11.56
CA ARG A 358 -4.59 -27.72 -12.47
C ARG A 358 -3.96 -27.23 -13.78
N SER A 359 -4.29 -26.01 -14.18
CA SER A 359 -3.93 -25.43 -15.49
C SER A 359 -2.98 -24.24 -15.37
N GLY A 360 -2.47 -23.95 -14.15
CA GLY A 360 -1.56 -22.84 -13.93
C GLY A 360 -1.79 -22.17 -12.58
N VAL A 361 -1.57 -20.86 -12.53
CA VAL A 361 -1.73 -20.04 -11.34
C VAL A 361 -2.82 -19.00 -11.60
N GLU A 362 -3.78 -18.91 -10.69
CA GLU A 362 -4.91 -17.98 -10.81
C GLU A 362 -5.00 -17.08 -9.59
N ALA A 363 -5.47 -15.83 -9.79
CA ALA A 363 -5.70 -14.89 -8.70
C ALA A 363 -6.97 -15.27 -7.95
N GLN A 364 -6.83 -15.78 -6.73
CA GLN A 364 -7.93 -16.17 -5.85
C GLN A 364 -8.12 -15.18 -4.68
N PRO A 365 -9.36 -14.95 -4.25
CA PRO A 365 -9.65 -14.11 -3.09
C PRO A 365 -9.15 -14.77 -1.80
N ILE A 366 -8.54 -13.98 -0.91
CA ILE A 366 -8.14 -14.42 0.43
C ILE A 366 -9.29 -14.13 1.39
N ALA A 367 -10.02 -15.13 1.82
CA ALA A 367 -11.31 -15.02 2.50
C ALA A 367 -11.28 -14.06 3.71
N GLU A 368 -10.31 -14.19 4.62
CA GLU A 368 -10.17 -13.33 5.80
C GLU A 368 -9.84 -11.88 5.42
N ARG A 369 -9.12 -11.67 4.31
CA ARG A 369 -8.75 -10.34 3.83
C ARG A 369 -9.91 -9.64 3.12
N VAL A 370 -10.68 -10.40 2.37
CA VAL A 370 -11.91 -9.94 1.72
C VAL A 370 -12.94 -9.52 2.79
N THR A 371 -13.09 -10.29 3.86
CA THR A 371 -13.93 -9.94 5.00
C THR A 371 -13.44 -8.65 5.67
N ARG A 372 -12.12 -8.49 5.84
CA ARG A 372 -11.52 -7.29 6.45
C ARG A 372 -11.76 -6.04 5.62
N VAL A 373 -11.57 -6.09 4.31
CA VAL A 373 -11.79 -4.92 3.45
C VAL A 373 -13.26 -4.48 3.42
N ALA A 374 -14.19 -5.45 3.45
CA ALA A 374 -15.61 -5.17 3.55
C ALA A 374 -15.97 -4.52 4.89
N ALA A 375 -15.41 -5.00 6.00
CA ALA A 375 -15.63 -4.42 7.33
C ALA A 375 -15.06 -2.99 7.44
N ARG A 376 -13.88 -2.71 6.86
CA ARG A 376 -13.34 -1.34 6.75
C ARG A 376 -14.22 -0.42 5.92
N ALA A 377 -14.70 -0.91 4.77
CA ALA A 377 -15.63 -0.13 3.95
C ALA A 377 -16.93 0.19 4.69
N ARG A 378 -17.41 -0.75 5.51
CA ARG A 378 -18.55 -0.52 6.41
C ARG A 378 -18.24 0.58 7.43
N ALA A 379 -17.11 0.49 8.14
CA ALA A 379 -16.74 1.48 9.15
C ALA A 379 -16.60 2.89 8.57
N LEU A 380 -15.99 3.02 7.38
CA LEU A 380 -15.89 4.30 6.66
C LEU A 380 -17.27 4.83 6.23
N SER A 381 -18.15 3.96 5.76
CA SER A 381 -19.53 4.34 5.40
C SER A 381 -20.33 4.77 6.63
N GLU A 382 -20.18 4.08 7.76
CA GLU A 382 -20.80 4.43 9.04
C GLU A 382 -20.27 5.77 9.57
N LEU A 383 -18.95 5.99 9.51
CA LEU A 383 -18.34 7.26 9.89
C LEU A 383 -18.96 8.43 9.08
N ARG A 384 -19.10 8.25 7.76
CA ARG A 384 -19.66 9.25 6.87
C ARG A 384 -21.14 9.55 7.16
N ARG A 385 -21.94 8.51 7.40
CA ARG A 385 -23.37 8.62 7.62
C ARG A 385 -23.75 9.04 9.04
N THR A 386 -22.87 8.85 10.03
CA THR A 386 -23.13 9.20 11.41
C THR A 386 -23.03 10.71 11.62
N PRO A 387 -24.04 11.39 12.18
CA PRO A 387 -23.96 12.80 12.52
C PRO A 387 -22.82 13.10 13.50
N ALA A 388 -22.17 14.26 13.38
CA ALA A 388 -21.03 14.65 14.22
C ALA A 388 -21.32 14.49 15.73
N ALA A 389 -22.51 14.89 16.17
CA ALA A 389 -22.94 14.77 17.58
C ALA A 389 -23.01 13.32 18.10
N GLN A 390 -23.08 12.33 17.22
CA GLN A 390 -23.17 10.90 17.60
C GLN A 390 -21.84 10.17 17.37
N ARG A 391 -20.87 10.81 16.70
CA ARG A 391 -19.57 10.19 16.46
C ARG A 391 -18.79 10.04 17.74
N ARG A 392 -18.25 8.84 17.96
CA ARG A 392 -17.36 8.52 19.07
C ARG A 392 -15.93 8.49 18.51
N VAL A 393 -15.07 9.37 19.02
CA VAL A 393 -13.69 9.53 18.51
C VAL A 393 -12.71 9.32 19.64
N ALA A 394 -11.70 8.48 19.40
CA ALA A 394 -10.57 8.34 20.30
C ALA A 394 -9.41 9.19 19.79
N LEU A 395 -8.88 10.06 20.66
CA LEU A 395 -7.67 10.81 20.41
C LEU A 395 -6.55 10.14 21.19
N MET A 396 -5.67 9.44 20.50
CA MET A 396 -4.57 8.71 21.07
C MET A 396 -3.28 9.51 20.91
N TYR A 397 -2.49 9.64 21.98
CA TYR A 397 -1.20 10.33 21.97
C TYR A 397 -0.15 9.50 22.70
N TRP A 398 1.12 9.75 22.42
CA TRP A 398 2.21 9.02 23.02
C TRP A 398 2.82 9.75 24.21
N ASN A 399 3.21 8.97 25.24
CA ASN A 399 3.86 9.44 26.45
C ASN A 399 5.13 8.65 26.67
N TYR A 400 6.23 9.14 26.13
CA TYR A 400 7.51 8.44 26.23
C TYR A 400 8.69 9.40 26.48
N PRO A 401 9.64 9.03 27.36
CA PRO A 401 9.51 7.96 28.36
C PRO A 401 8.37 8.26 29.36
N PRO A 402 7.77 7.23 30.01
CA PRO A 402 6.66 7.45 30.93
C PRO A 402 6.95 8.50 31.97
N GLY A 403 6.04 9.46 32.15
CA GLY A 403 6.19 10.56 33.13
C GLY A 403 5.33 11.77 32.80
N LYS A 404 5.20 12.68 33.79
CA LYS A 404 4.27 13.80 33.68
C LYS A 404 4.59 14.83 32.59
N GLN A 405 5.86 14.94 32.20
CA GLN A 405 6.31 15.99 31.28
C GLN A 405 6.64 15.47 29.87
N ASN A 406 6.42 14.17 29.61
CA ASN A 406 6.88 13.51 28.40
C ASN A 406 5.74 13.21 27.42
N VAL A 407 4.71 14.05 27.39
CA VAL A 407 3.66 14.01 26.39
C VAL A 407 4.11 14.85 25.20
N GLY A 408 4.53 14.23 24.14
CA GLY A 408 5.07 14.91 22.97
C GLY A 408 5.12 14.01 21.75
N ALA A 409 5.41 14.61 20.63
CA ALA A 409 5.66 13.95 19.35
C ALA A 409 6.57 14.87 18.54
N SER A 410 7.56 14.37 17.83
CA SER A 410 8.55 15.14 17.03
C SER A 410 8.14 16.57 16.72
N TYR A 411 8.59 17.50 17.53
CA TYR A 411 8.33 18.94 17.41
C TYR A 411 6.86 19.39 17.45
N LEU A 412 5.90 18.49 17.68
CA LEU A 412 4.50 18.86 17.92
C LEU A 412 4.26 19.07 19.42
N ASN A 413 3.71 20.22 19.78
CA ASN A 413 3.21 20.46 21.14
C ASN A 413 1.85 19.75 21.31
N VAL A 414 1.89 18.47 21.62
CA VAL A 414 0.70 17.62 21.74
C VAL A 414 -0.26 18.19 22.79
N VAL A 415 0.27 18.60 23.95
CA VAL A 415 -0.51 19.10 25.08
C VAL A 415 -1.32 20.35 24.70
N ARG A 416 -0.74 21.28 23.91
CA ARG A 416 -1.45 22.46 23.39
C ARG A 416 -2.31 22.17 22.18
N SER A 417 -1.98 21.16 21.38
CA SER A 417 -2.74 20.79 20.19
C SER A 417 -4.07 20.14 20.53
N ILE A 418 -4.12 19.33 21.59
CA ILE A 418 -5.35 18.65 22.03
C ILE A 418 -6.51 19.63 22.29
N PRO A 419 -6.36 20.69 23.09
CA PRO A 419 -7.45 21.67 23.29
C PRO A 419 -7.92 22.34 22.01
N VAL A 420 -7.00 22.64 21.08
CA VAL A 420 -7.33 23.25 19.77
C VAL A 420 -8.18 22.29 18.94
N MET A 421 -7.78 21.02 18.85
CA MET A 421 -8.55 19.97 18.16
C MET A 421 -9.94 19.79 18.81
N LEU A 422 -10.01 19.70 20.15
CA LEU A 422 -11.27 19.53 20.87
C LEU A 422 -12.21 20.71 20.66
N GLN A 423 -11.68 21.93 20.66
CA GLN A 423 -12.50 23.13 20.39
C GLN A 423 -13.01 23.11 18.95
N SER A 424 -12.14 22.80 17.97
CA SER A 424 -12.56 22.69 16.56
C SER A 424 -13.62 21.60 16.35
N MET A 425 -13.48 20.45 17.03
CA MET A 425 -14.51 19.39 17.00
C MET A 425 -15.82 19.86 17.62
N ARG A 426 -15.79 20.58 18.75
CA ARG A 426 -16.98 21.16 19.38
C ARG A 426 -17.70 22.12 18.43
N ASP A 427 -16.96 23.03 17.81
CA ASP A 427 -17.47 24.01 16.85
C ASP A 427 -18.09 23.33 15.62
N ALA A 428 -17.59 22.15 15.25
CA ALA A 428 -18.12 21.29 14.20
C ALA A 428 -19.29 20.40 14.66
N GLY A 429 -19.77 20.55 15.90
CA GLY A 429 -20.96 19.88 16.43
C GLY A 429 -20.72 18.51 17.06
N TYR A 430 -19.46 18.13 17.32
CA TYR A 430 -19.17 16.93 18.11
C TYR A 430 -19.54 17.13 19.59
N GLN A 431 -19.94 16.04 20.21
CA GLN A 431 -20.26 16.05 21.67
C GLN A 431 -18.96 15.97 22.47
N VAL A 432 -18.38 17.14 22.77
CA VAL A 432 -17.20 17.30 23.62
C VAL A 432 -17.64 17.90 24.95
N GLU A 433 -17.30 17.27 26.07
CA GLU A 433 -17.58 17.82 27.42
C GLU A 433 -17.04 19.26 27.54
N ASN A 434 -17.76 20.11 28.25
CA ASN A 434 -17.30 21.48 28.50
C ASN A 434 -16.08 21.48 29.40
N PHE A 435 -15.09 22.25 29.02
CA PHE A 435 -13.92 22.59 29.85
C PHE A 435 -13.81 24.12 29.92
N SER A 436 -13.27 24.63 31.03
CA SER A 436 -13.20 26.06 31.31
C SER A 436 -12.30 26.81 30.36
N ASP A 437 -11.16 26.20 30.07
CA ASP A 437 -10.11 26.72 29.18
C ASP A 437 -9.15 25.61 28.76
N ALA A 438 -8.21 25.94 27.87
CA ALA A 438 -7.19 24.99 27.39
C ALA A 438 -6.31 24.46 28.53
N VAL A 439 -6.05 25.27 29.54
CA VAL A 439 -5.16 24.91 30.68
C VAL A 439 -5.74 23.76 31.49
N GLU A 440 -7.08 23.70 31.61
CA GLU A 440 -7.74 22.58 32.29
C GLU A 440 -7.47 21.25 31.56
N ILE A 441 -7.59 21.23 30.25
CA ILE A 441 -7.31 20.00 29.44
C ILE A 441 -5.83 19.66 29.51
N GLU A 442 -4.94 20.64 29.33
CA GLU A 442 -3.50 20.45 29.44
C GLU A 442 -3.14 19.80 30.79
N LYS A 443 -3.74 20.30 31.90
CA LYS A 443 -3.55 19.75 33.22
C LYS A 443 -4.08 18.31 33.34
N ARG A 444 -5.30 18.04 32.83
CA ARG A 444 -5.88 16.69 32.85
C ARG A 444 -4.97 15.71 32.12
N VAL A 445 -4.43 16.07 30.93
CA VAL A 445 -3.49 15.26 30.15
C VAL A 445 -2.21 14.98 30.93
N VAL A 446 -1.58 15.99 31.51
CA VAL A 446 -0.34 15.84 32.27
C VAL A 446 -0.54 15.01 33.55
N ASP A 447 -1.65 15.21 34.26
CA ASP A 447 -1.88 14.56 35.57
C ASP A 447 -2.41 13.13 35.43
N ARG A 448 -3.28 12.85 34.42
CA ARG A 448 -4.03 11.59 34.31
C ARG A 448 -3.71 10.79 33.04
N GLY A 449 -3.33 11.47 31.96
CA GLY A 449 -3.13 10.86 30.65
C GLY A 449 -1.68 10.37 30.43
N ARG A 450 -1.19 9.45 31.27
CA ARG A 450 0.20 8.98 31.19
C ARG A 450 0.33 7.50 31.52
N ASN A 451 1.27 6.84 30.88
CA ASN A 451 1.69 5.51 31.28
C ASN A 451 2.46 5.55 32.61
N ILE A 452 2.33 4.53 33.43
CA ILE A 452 3.04 4.40 34.68
C ILE A 452 4.15 3.36 34.53
N ALA A 453 5.37 3.80 34.73
CA ALA A 453 6.51 2.91 34.73
C ALA A 453 6.51 2.00 35.97
N ARG A 454 6.94 0.75 35.77
CA ARG A 454 6.97 -0.28 36.84
C ARG A 454 7.84 0.10 38.06
N TRP A 455 8.78 1.01 37.87
CA TRP A 455 9.65 1.50 38.92
C TRP A 455 9.03 2.62 39.81
N ALA A 456 7.78 3.01 39.49
CA ALA A 456 7.03 4.00 40.26
C ALA A 456 5.92 3.36 41.12
N PRO A 457 6.23 2.59 42.17
CA PRO A 457 5.22 1.91 42.97
C PRO A 457 4.27 2.91 43.63
N GLY A 458 2.96 2.57 43.64
CA GLY A 458 1.89 3.40 44.21
C GLY A 458 1.37 4.51 43.28
N GLU A 459 2.02 4.77 42.12
CA GLU A 459 1.53 5.76 41.17
C GLU A 459 0.34 5.24 40.37
N LEU A 460 0.31 3.93 40.09
CA LEU A 460 -0.82 3.31 39.39
C LEU A 460 -2.07 3.34 40.25
N GLU A 461 -1.95 3.00 41.52
CA GLU A 461 -3.04 3.07 42.49
C GLU A 461 -3.55 4.51 42.66
N ARG A 462 -2.66 5.52 42.73
CA ARG A 462 -3.08 6.93 42.76
C ARG A 462 -3.79 7.38 41.51
N LEU A 463 -3.38 6.88 40.35
CA LEU A 463 -4.05 7.18 39.08
C LEU A 463 -5.47 6.57 39.04
N ILE A 464 -5.61 5.34 39.53
CA ILE A 464 -6.92 4.66 39.67
C ILE A 464 -7.81 5.42 40.65
N ASP A 465 -7.31 5.76 41.80
CA ASP A 465 -8.05 6.51 42.85
C ASP A 465 -8.49 7.90 42.34
N ALA A 466 -7.70 8.54 41.49
CA ALA A 466 -8.03 9.82 40.86
C ALA A 466 -9.15 9.70 39.79
N GLY A 467 -9.60 8.49 39.43
CA GLY A 467 -10.71 8.26 38.52
C GLY A 467 -10.42 8.55 37.04
N GLY A 468 -9.16 8.57 36.62
CA GLY A 468 -8.72 8.84 35.24
C GLY A 468 -8.32 7.57 34.51
N VAL A 469 -9.05 6.48 34.65
CA VAL A 469 -8.69 5.19 34.05
C VAL A 469 -9.91 4.38 33.67
N VAL A 470 -9.77 3.59 32.61
CA VAL A 470 -10.62 2.43 32.35
C VAL A 470 -9.92 1.18 32.89
N THR A 471 -10.65 0.33 33.58
CA THR A 471 -10.17 -0.96 34.08
C THR A 471 -10.93 -2.08 33.38
N ILE A 472 -10.21 -3.01 32.77
CA ILE A 472 -10.79 -4.14 32.03
C ILE A 472 -10.48 -5.41 32.80
N PRO A 473 -11.50 -6.15 33.30
CA PRO A 473 -11.29 -7.46 33.89
C PRO A 473 -10.57 -8.37 32.90
N VAL A 474 -9.56 -9.11 33.38
CA VAL A 474 -8.81 -10.03 32.51
C VAL A 474 -9.71 -11.11 31.92
N SER A 475 -10.77 -11.54 32.59
CA SER A 475 -11.77 -12.46 32.07
C SER A 475 -12.50 -11.91 30.82
N THR A 476 -12.86 -10.62 30.82
CA THR A 476 -13.43 -9.93 29.67
C THR A 476 -12.42 -9.83 28.54
N TYR A 477 -11.21 -9.38 28.86
CA TYR A 477 -10.12 -9.28 27.89
C TYR A 477 -9.78 -10.64 27.27
N GLN A 478 -9.76 -11.72 28.04
CA GLN A 478 -9.53 -13.08 27.56
C GLN A 478 -10.50 -13.44 26.44
N THR A 479 -11.79 -13.13 26.60
CA THR A 479 -12.81 -13.38 25.58
C THR A 479 -12.48 -12.66 24.27
N TRP A 480 -11.99 -11.42 24.34
CA TRP A 480 -11.58 -10.65 23.16
C TRP A 480 -10.31 -11.22 22.53
N PHE A 481 -9.34 -11.55 23.37
CA PHE A 481 -8.06 -12.12 22.95
C PHE A 481 -8.23 -13.46 22.23
N ASP A 482 -9.09 -14.34 22.74
CA ASP A 482 -9.36 -15.66 22.17
C ASP A 482 -10.02 -15.60 20.79
N ALA A 483 -10.68 -14.50 20.45
CA ALA A 483 -11.26 -14.26 19.14
C ALA A 483 -10.23 -13.76 18.08
N LEU A 484 -9.01 -13.44 18.47
CA LEU A 484 -7.96 -12.96 17.56
C LEU A 484 -7.33 -14.12 16.77
N PRO A 485 -6.64 -13.83 15.65
CA PRO A 485 -5.99 -14.86 14.84
C PRO A 485 -5.03 -15.73 15.67
N ARG A 486 -5.07 -17.04 15.46
CA ARG A 486 -4.29 -18.00 16.26
C ARG A 486 -2.78 -17.69 16.25
N ARG A 487 -2.19 -17.47 15.07
CA ARG A 487 -0.76 -17.15 14.95
C ARG A 487 -0.37 -15.93 15.81
N PHE A 488 -1.17 -14.87 15.77
CA PHE A 488 -0.96 -13.69 16.60
C PHE A 488 -1.03 -14.03 18.11
N ARG A 489 -2.05 -14.78 18.54
CA ARG A 489 -2.19 -15.19 19.96
C ARG A 489 -1.03 -16.05 20.43
N ASP A 490 -0.60 -16.98 19.61
CA ASP A 490 0.52 -17.88 19.92
C ASP A 490 1.82 -17.07 20.09
N ASP A 491 2.09 -16.06 19.23
CA ASP A 491 3.24 -15.17 19.34
C ASP A 491 3.19 -14.30 20.61
N VAL A 492 2.03 -13.70 20.91
CA VAL A 492 1.83 -12.92 22.14
C VAL A 492 2.02 -13.79 23.37
N THR A 493 1.41 -14.97 23.39
CA THR A 493 1.51 -15.89 24.55
C THR A 493 2.93 -16.40 24.77
N LYS A 494 3.66 -16.65 23.70
CA LYS A 494 5.08 -17.05 23.76
C LYS A 494 5.96 -16.00 24.43
N HIS A 495 5.72 -14.71 24.17
CA HIS A 495 6.57 -13.63 24.68
C HIS A 495 6.10 -13.05 26.01
N TRP A 496 4.82 -12.90 26.22
CA TRP A 496 4.20 -12.19 27.34
C TRP A 496 3.45 -13.10 28.31
N GLY A 497 3.37 -14.40 28.01
CA GLY A 497 2.56 -15.34 28.77
C GLY A 497 1.08 -15.26 28.40
N ARG A 498 0.25 -15.91 29.23
CA ARG A 498 -1.21 -15.86 29.07
C ARG A 498 -1.78 -14.56 29.68
N PRO A 499 -2.98 -14.12 29.28
CA PRO A 499 -3.64 -12.94 29.85
C PRO A 499 -3.69 -12.88 31.37
N GLU A 500 -3.92 -14.04 32.03
CA GLU A 500 -4.00 -14.13 33.49
C GLU A 500 -2.67 -13.85 34.20
N THR A 501 -1.57 -13.87 33.44
CA THR A 501 -0.21 -13.61 33.94
C THR A 501 0.31 -12.21 33.55
N ALA A 502 -0.56 -11.38 32.94
CA ALA A 502 -0.19 -10.02 32.57
C ALA A 502 0.26 -9.22 33.79
N ASP A 503 1.37 -8.46 33.64
CA ASP A 503 1.99 -7.70 34.71
C ASP A 503 2.27 -6.23 34.36
N ILE A 504 1.91 -5.81 33.14
CA ILE A 504 2.09 -4.43 32.67
C ILE A 504 0.78 -3.67 32.84
N MET A 505 0.78 -2.57 33.59
CA MET A 505 -0.40 -1.73 33.87
C MET A 505 -1.58 -2.58 34.35
N THR A 506 -1.37 -3.36 35.39
CA THR A 506 -2.37 -4.24 35.98
C THR A 506 -2.59 -3.94 37.44
N THR A 507 -3.81 -4.15 37.92
CA THR A 507 -4.20 -4.06 39.35
C THR A 507 -5.18 -5.18 39.72
N ARG A 508 -5.39 -5.42 41.02
CA ARG A 508 -6.42 -6.35 41.50
C ARG A 508 -7.56 -5.57 42.14
N LEU A 509 -8.74 -5.70 41.54
CA LEU A 509 -9.97 -5.14 42.07
C LEU A 509 -10.93 -6.28 42.42
N GLY A 510 -11.40 -6.32 43.67
CA GLY A 510 -12.29 -7.39 44.13
C GLY A 510 -11.69 -8.80 44.03
N GLY A 511 -10.35 -8.95 44.03
CA GLY A 511 -9.64 -10.21 43.85
C GLY A 511 -9.35 -10.59 42.39
N GLU A 512 -10.00 -9.98 41.42
CA GLU A 512 -9.78 -10.22 40.00
C GLU A 512 -8.67 -9.30 39.43
N LEU A 513 -7.88 -9.82 38.51
CA LEU A 513 -6.86 -9.04 37.79
C LEU A 513 -7.53 -8.18 36.71
N HIS A 514 -7.16 -6.92 36.67
CA HIS A 514 -7.63 -5.95 35.66
C HIS A 514 -6.45 -5.33 34.93
N LEU A 515 -6.63 -5.11 33.63
CA LEU A 515 -5.76 -4.26 32.83
C LEU A 515 -6.22 -2.80 32.98
N VAL A 516 -5.28 -1.87 33.09
CA VAL A 516 -5.54 -0.46 33.35
C VAL A 516 -5.17 0.37 32.13
N LEU A 517 -6.11 1.17 31.65
CA LEU A 517 -5.93 2.10 30.55
C LEU A 517 -6.11 3.54 31.07
N PRO A 518 -5.06 4.36 31.07
CA PRO A 518 -5.20 5.78 31.38
C PRO A 518 -6.05 6.46 30.31
N THR A 519 -7.19 7.03 30.70
CA THR A 519 -8.17 7.64 29.81
C THR A 519 -8.72 8.92 30.40
N ILE A 520 -9.14 9.83 29.53
CA ILE A 520 -9.90 11.03 29.89
C ILE A 520 -11.13 11.06 29.00
N GLU A 521 -12.27 10.79 29.59
CA GLU A 521 -13.53 10.84 28.85
C GLU A 521 -14.08 12.27 28.80
N LEU A 522 -14.45 12.71 27.59
CA LEU A 522 -14.96 14.05 27.30
C LEU A 522 -16.23 13.95 26.44
N GLY A 523 -17.27 13.35 26.97
CA GLY A 523 -18.50 13.07 26.22
C GLY A 523 -18.32 11.91 25.22
N ASN A 524 -18.50 12.19 23.92
CA ASN A 524 -18.25 11.19 22.89
C ASN A 524 -16.79 11.13 22.41
N ILE A 525 -15.92 11.92 23.05
CA ILE A 525 -14.49 11.92 22.78
C ILE A 525 -13.77 11.29 23.96
N VAL A 526 -12.78 10.45 23.68
CA VAL A 526 -11.88 9.91 24.69
C VAL A 526 -10.44 10.25 24.32
N LEU A 527 -9.69 10.77 25.30
CA LEU A 527 -8.24 10.89 25.20
C LEU A 527 -7.64 9.62 25.81
N LEU A 528 -6.78 8.96 25.08
CA LEU A 528 -6.16 7.71 25.47
C LEU A 528 -4.65 7.78 25.24
N VAL A 529 -3.89 7.48 26.28
CA VAL A 529 -2.45 7.32 26.14
C VAL A 529 -2.17 6.03 25.36
N GLN A 530 -1.35 6.10 24.33
CA GLN A 530 -0.88 4.91 23.63
C GLN A 530 0.01 4.09 24.56
N PRO A 531 -0.25 2.79 24.76
CA PRO A 531 0.62 1.95 25.57
C PRO A 531 2.03 1.83 24.98
N ASP A 532 3.01 1.64 25.84
CA ASP A 532 4.39 1.38 25.42
C ASP A 532 4.51 0.03 24.72
N ARG A 533 5.46 -0.13 23.78
CA ARG A 533 5.63 -1.41 23.05
C ARG A 533 6.09 -2.57 23.93
N GLY A 534 6.83 -2.27 24.98
CA GLY A 534 7.43 -3.28 25.86
C GLY A 534 7.69 -2.76 27.25
N ARG A 535 8.61 -3.42 27.96
CA ARG A 535 9.07 -2.95 29.28
C ARG A 535 9.98 -1.76 29.09
N THR A 536 9.66 -0.66 29.73
CA THR A 536 10.30 0.67 29.59
C THR A 536 11.83 0.73 29.78
N GLN A 537 12.46 -0.34 30.19
CA GLN A 537 13.89 -0.42 30.42
C GLN A 537 14.70 -0.94 29.24
N ASP A 538 14.03 -1.47 28.20
CA ASP A 538 14.69 -2.01 27.02
C ASP A 538 14.45 -1.10 25.81
N LEU A 539 15.29 -0.08 25.67
CA LEU A 539 15.24 0.88 24.58
C LEU A 539 15.40 0.20 23.20
N ALA A 540 16.22 -0.85 23.12
CA ALA A 540 16.43 -1.57 21.89
C ALA A 540 15.14 -2.34 21.48
N ALA A 541 14.43 -2.93 22.43
CA ALA A 541 13.16 -3.59 22.18
C ALA A 541 12.04 -2.62 21.78
N LEU A 542 12.10 -1.37 22.24
CA LEU A 542 11.10 -0.35 21.96
C LEU A 542 11.19 0.19 20.51
N TYR A 543 12.38 0.33 19.95
CA TYR A 543 12.58 1.03 18.69
C TYR A 543 13.13 0.16 17.55
N GLN A 544 13.87 -0.91 17.85
CA GLN A 544 14.67 -1.59 16.84
C GLN A 544 14.19 -3.00 16.46
N THR A 545 13.29 -3.61 17.22
CA THR A 545 12.82 -4.96 16.92
C THR A 545 11.40 -4.96 16.35
N GLN A 546 11.27 -5.35 15.09
CA GLN A 546 9.97 -5.62 14.45
C GLN A 546 9.40 -6.99 14.84
N ASP A 547 10.12 -7.76 15.65
CA ASP A 547 9.73 -9.13 16.03
C ASP A 547 8.99 -9.21 17.38
N LEU A 548 8.99 -8.11 18.16
CA LEU A 548 8.34 -8.09 19.46
C LEU A 548 6.83 -7.89 19.30
N PRO A 549 5.99 -8.88 19.66
CA PRO A 549 4.55 -8.70 19.64
C PRO A 549 4.10 -7.74 20.76
N PRO A 550 2.95 -7.03 20.60
CA PRO A 550 2.41 -6.17 21.63
C PRO A 550 2.01 -6.96 22.87
N HIS A 551 2.20 -6.38 24.06
CA HIS A 551 1.77 -6.97 25.30
C HIS A 551 0.25 -6.83 25.54
N HIS A 552 -0.28 -7.52 26.56
CA HIS A 552 -1.72 -7.60 26.80
C HIS A 552 -2.41 -6.24 27.00
N GLN A 553 -1.80 -5.30 27.76
CA GLN A 553 -2.38 -3.97 27.96
C GLN A 553 -2.43 -3.18 26.63
N TYR A 554 -1.41 -3.34 25.77
CA TYR A 554 -1.41 -2.71 24.45
C TYR A 554 -2.58 -3.22 23.59
N ILE A 555 -2.74 -4.54 23.52
CA ILE A 555 -3.83 -5.20 22.79
C ILE A 555 -5.18 -4.77 23.38
N ALA A 556 -5.31 -4.75 24.70
CA ALA A 556 -6.54 -4.37 25.39
C ALA A 556 -6.98 -2.93 25.08
N ALA A 557 -6.04 -1.98 24.91
CA ALA A 557 -6.35 -0.62 24.55
C ALA A 557 -7.08 -0.52 23.20
N TYR A 558 -6.55 -1.16 22.16
CA TYR A 558 -7.20 -1.15 20.83
C TYR A 558 -8.48 -1.97 20.79
N LEU A 559 -8.53 -3.10 21.50
CA LEU A 559 -9.76 -3.89 21.57
C LEU A 559 -10.85 -3.17 22.36
N TRP A 560 -10.51 -2.44 23.40
CA TRP A 560 -11.47 -1.63 24.14
C TRP A 560 -12.09 -0.54 23.25
N LEU A 561 -11.28 0.15 22.43
CA LEU A 561 -11.78 1.12 21.45
C LEU A 561 -12.78 0.49 20.49
N GLN A 562 -12.53 -0.73 20.04
CA GLN A 562 -13.38 -1.46 19.09
C GLN A 562 -14.64 -2.04 19.76
N LYS A 563 -14.52 -2.63 20.96
CA LYS A 563 -15.56 -3.48 21.57
C LYS A 563 -16.47 -2.72 22.55
N GLU A 564 -15.91 -1.87 23.38
CA GLU A 564 -16.64 -1.17 24.45
C GLU A 564 -16.86 0.31 24.12
N PHE A 565 -15.81 1.05 23.86
CA PHE A 565 -15.95 2.44 23.44
C PHE A 565 -16.63 2.55 22.08
N LYS A 566 -16.49 1.58 21.19
CA LYS A 566 -17.08 1.55 19.84
C LYS A 566 -16.75 2.82 19.07
N ALA A 567 -15.47 3.12 18.97
CA ALA A 567 -14.97 4.27 18.24
C ALA A 567 -15.40 4.23 16.77
N HIS A 568 -15.83 5.35 16.21
CA HIS A 568 -16.04 5.53 14.78
C HIS A 568 -14.75 5.91 14.07
N ALA A 569 -13.82 6.57 14.78
CA ALA A 569 -12.49 6.88 14.27
C ALA A 569 -11.49 7.00 15.42
N VAL A 570 -10.21 6.83 15.08
CA VAL A 570 -9.08 7.07 15.98
C VAL A 570 -8.19 8.15 15.36
N ILE A 571 -7.79 9.13 16.15
CA ILE A 571 -6.78 10.12 15.81
C ILE A 571 -5.51 9.71 16.57
N HIS A 572 -4.45 9.34 15.84
CA HIS A 572 -3.11 9.23 16.41
C HIS A 572 -2.45 10.60 16.35
N THR A 573 -2.10 11.18 17.50
CA THR A 573 -1.68 12.58 17.55
C THR A 573 -0.17 12.71 17.55
N GLY A 574 0.37 13.09 16.44
CA GLY A 574 1.76 13.52 16.23
C GLY A 574 2.75 12.39 15.99
N THR A 575 3.85 12.73 15.36
CA THR A 575 4.96 11.89 14.95
C THR A 575 5.86 11.52 16.14
N HIS A 576 6.13 10.27 16.36
CA HIS A 576 5.36 9.11 15.94
C HIS A 576 4.77 8.42 17.16
N GLY A 577 3.79 7.54 16.92
CA GLY A 577 3.36 6.57 17.92
C GLY A 577 4.20 5.30 17.84
N THR A 578 3.57 4.18 18.21
CA THR A 578 4.24 2.87 18.20
C THR A 578 3.50 1.82 17.38
N HIS A 579 2.30 2.13 16.90
CA HIS A 579 1.43 1.18 16.20
C HIS A 579 2.02 0.70 14.87
N GLU A 580 2.58 1.59 14.09
CA GLU A 580 3.23 1.32 12.81
C GLU A 580 4.51 0.48 12.93
N TRP A 581 5.11 0.47 14.11
CA TRP A 581 6.35 -0.27 14.41
C TRP A 581 6.12 -1.64 15.04
N LEU A 582 4.88 -2.08 15.20
CA LEU A 582 4.54 -3.39 15.73
C LEU A 582 5.04 -4.52 14.82
N SER A 583 5.10 -5.75 15.38
CA SER A 583 5.56 -6.93 14.63
C SER A 583 4.70 -7.23 13.41
N GLY A 584 5.33 -7.71 12.35
CA GLY A 584 4.67 -8.08 11.10
C GLY A 584 5.48 -7.72 9.85
N LYS A 585 4.87 -7.86 8.69
CA LYS A 585 5.49 -7.61 7.40
C LYS A 585 5.85 -6.14 7.18
N GLU A 586 6.85 -5.88 6.33
CA GLU A 586 7.22 -4.52 5.94
C GLU A 586 6.10 -3.81 5.17
N SER A 587 5.37 -4.54 4.34
CA SER A 587 4.25 -4.03 3.55
C SER A 587 3.24 -5.12 3.21
N GLY A 588 2.00 -4.74 2.90
CA GLY A 588 0.95 -5.70 2.54
C GLY A 588 0.67 -6.70 3.67
N LEU A 589 0.31 -6.19 4.85
CA LEU A 589 0.09 -6.95 6.07
C LEU A 589 -0.90 -8.11 5.90
N ALA A 590 -0.58 -9.23 6.54
CA ALA A 590 -1.49 -10.37 6.69
C ALA A 590 -2.44 -10.16 7.88
N GLY A 591 -3.53 -10.91 7.92
CA GLY A 591 -4.55 -10.79 8.96
C GLY A 591 -4.07 -11.11 10.39
N PHE A 592 -2.89 -11.69 10.54
CA PHE A 592 -2.27 -11.99 11.84
C PHE A 592 -1.12 -11.03 12.21
N ASP A 593 -0.72 -10.09 11.35
CA ASP A 593 0.29 -9.09 11.68
C ASP A 593 -0.27 -8.10 12.71
N ALA A 594 0.53 -7.71 13.69
CA ALA A 594 0.05 -6.98 14.86
C ALA A 594 -0.60 -5.62 14.50
N GLY A 595 0.00 -4.86 13.59
CA GLY A 595 -0.58 -3.61 13.11
C GLY A 595 -1.97 -3.79 12.50
N GLU A 596 -2.17 -4.86 11.70
CA GLU A 596 -3.44 -5.20 11.08
C GLU A 596 -4.49 -5.67 12.09
N VAL A 597 -4.10 -6.51 13.06
CA VAL A 597 -4.98 -7.02 14.12
C VAL A 597 -5.52 -5.89 14.97
N LEU A 598 -4.65 -4.95 15.36
CA LEU A 598 -5.01 -3.87 16.29
C LEU A 598 -5.73 -2.71 15.60
N ALA A 599 -5.33 -2.32 14.39
CA ALA A 599 -6.11 -1.36 13.61
C ALA A 599 -7.55 -1.85 13.40
N GLY A 600 -7.69 -3.14 13.16
CA GLY A 600 -9.01 -3.73 12.92
C GLY A 600 -9.70 -3.06 11.74
N ASP A 601 -10.94 -2.64 11.97
CA ASP A 601 -11.78 -1.96 10.98
C ASP A 601 -11.81 -0.44 11.19
N LEU A 602 -11.13 0.07 12.23
CA LEU A 602 -11.18 1.47 12.63
C LEU A 602 -10.57 2.38 11.56
N PRO A 603 -11.27 3.44 11.13
CA PRO A 603 -10.68 4.56 10.42
C PRO A 603 -9.65 5.26 11.31
N ILE A 604 -8.41 5.38 10.83
CA ILE A 604 -7.30 6.00 11.56
C ILE A 604 -6.86 7.25 10.81
N LEU A 605 -6.93 8.40 11.50
CA LEU A 605 -6.38 9.67 11.04
C LEU A 605 -5.13 9.97 11.83
N TYR A 606 -4.07 10.41 11.14
CA TYR A 606 -2.79 10.58 11.78
C TYR A 606 -2.19 11.96 11.46
N PRO A 607 -2.44 12.99 12.34
CA PRO A 607 -1.61 14.20 12.33
C PRO A 607 -0.13 13.85 12.39
N TYR A 608 0.63 14.15 11.32
CA TYR A 608 2.02 13.76 11.15
C TYR A 608 2.87 14.93 10.64
N ILE A 609 4.11 15.06 11.09
CA ILE A 609 4.97 16.14 10.64
C ILE A 609 5.32 15.98 9.15
N MET A 610 5.27 17.07 8.37
CA MET A 610 5.35 17.05 6.91
C MET A 610 6.71 16.65 6.34
N ASP A 611 7.78 16.75 7.10
CA ASP A 611 9.16 16.48 6.66
C ASP A 611 9.67 15.09 7.04
N ASP A 612 8.96 14.35 7.90
CA ASP A 612 9.28 12.97 8.23
C ASP A 612 8.48 11.98 7.37
N ILE A 613 8.78 12.02 6.07
CA ILE A 613 8.07 11.24 5.05
C ILE A 613 8.30 9.75 5.25
N GLY A 614 9.51 9.36 5.62
CA GLY A 614 9.89 7.94 5.73
C GLY A 614 8.99 7.20 6.73
N GLU A 615 8.88 7.73 7.94
CA GLU A 615 8.07 7.14 9.00
C GLU A 615 6.56 7.29 8.74
N GLY A 616 6.13 8.42 8.16
CA GLY A 616 4.73 8.62 7.80
C GLY A 616 4.23 7.62 6.75
N ILE A 617 5.08 7.25 5.79
CA ILE A 617 4.76 6.16 4.84
C ILE A 617 4.65 4.80 5.55
N VAL A 618 5.45 4.55 6.57
CA VAL A 618 5.30 3.34 7.42
C VAL A 618 3.94 3.36 8.13
N ALA A 619 3.51 4.50 8.68
CA ALA A 619 2.20 4.66 9.31
C ALA A 619 1.04 4.36 8.33
N LYS A 620 1.12 4.84 7.09
CA LYS A 620 0.13 4.52 6.04
C LYS A 620 0.09 3.02 5.72
N ARG A 621 1.25 2.41 5.50
CA ARG A 621 1.36 1.04 4.97
C ARG A 621 1.22 -0.04 6.02
N ARG A 622 1.56 0.27 7.27
CA ARG A 622 1.52 -0.68 8.40
C ARG A 622 0.50 -0.31 9.47
N GLY A 623 0.13 0.96 9.57
CA GLY A 623 -0.85 1.47 10.54
C GLY A 623 -2.25 1.65 9.98
N ALA A 624 -2.49 1.38 8.71
CA ALA A 624 -3.74 1.66 8.02
C ALA A 624 -4.21 3.12 8.16
N ALA A 625 -3.26 4.04 8.30
CA ALA A 625 -3.52 5.44 8.58
C ALA A 625 -3.74 6.27 7.30
N THR A 626 -4.63 7.26 7.40
CA THR A 626 -4.67 8.41 6.50
C THR A 626 -3.92 9.54 7.18
N ILE A 627 -2.87 10.05 6.55
CA ILE A 627 -2.06 11.13 7.09
C ILE A 627 -2.80 12.45 6.94
N ILE A 628 -2.63 13.31 7.94
CA ILE A 628 -2.95 14.73 7.89
C ILE A 628 -1.68 15.46 8.31
N ASP A 629 -0.93 15.92 7.32
CA ASP A 629 0.35 16.53 7.63
C ASP A 629 0.20 17.88 8.34
N HIS A 630 1.17 18.18 9.18
CA HIS A 630 1.26 19.44 9.90
C HIS A 630 2.63 20.08 9.71
N LEU A 631 2.68 21.39 9.95
CA LEU A 631 3.91 22.16 9.81
C LEU A 631 5.04 21.65 10.70
N THR A 632 6.25 21.79 10.20
CA THR A 632 7.45 21.80 11.04
C THR A 632 7.42 23.02 12.00
N PRO A 633 8.23 23.03 13.06
CA PRO A 633 8.43 24.24 13.85
C PRO A 633 8.83 25.39 12.96
N ALA A 634 8.38 26.58 13.28
CA ALA A 634 8.87 27.77 12.62
C ALA A 634 10.39 27.86 12.82
N LEU A 635 11.09 28.08 11.72
CA LEU A 635 12.54 28.20 11.67
C LEU A 635 12.94 29.68 11.56
N GLY A 636 14.08 30.02 12.10
CA GLY A 636 14.71 31.30 11.90
C GLY A 636 16.21 31.13 11.76
N THR A 637 16.87 32.12 11.18
CA THR A 637 18.32 32.16 11.16
C THR A 637 18.86 32.49 12.54
N SER A 638 19.92 31.82 12.94
CA SER A 638 20.64 32.14 14.17
C SER A 638 21.25 33.56 14.04
N SER A 639 20.96 34.41 15.01
CA SER A 639 21.81 35.59 15.20
C SER A 639 23.09 35.15 15.90
N LEU A 640 24.24 35.68 15.46
CA LEU A 640 25.48 35.45 16.22
C LEU A 640 25.28 35.89 17.66
N PRO A 641 25.65 35.07 18.68
CA PRO A 641 25.67 35.50 20.08
C PRO A 641 26.46 36.80 20.19
N PRO A 642 26.08 37.74 21.11
CA PRO A 642 26.76 39.02 21.27
C PRO A 642 28.28 38.89 21.40
N GLU A 643 28.70 37.77 22.00
CA GLU A 643 30.10 37.42 22.20
C GLU A 643 30.85 37.13 20.88
N LEU A 644 30.17 36.46 19.93
CA LEU A 644 30.77 36.18 18.59
C LEU A 644 30.61 37.34 17.64
N GLN A 645 29.67 38.24 17.92
CA GLN A 645 29.50 39.46 17.13
C GLN A 645 30.69 40.42 17.35
N SER A 646 31.23 40.50 18.58
CA SER A 646 32.46 41.23 18.85
C SER A 646 33.68 40.70 18.07
N LEU A 647 33.72 39.38 17.84
CA LEU A 647 34.77 38.77 17.02
C LEU A 647 34.69 39.19 15.55
N LYS A 648 33.46 39.27 15.00
CA LYS A 648 33.21 39.79 13.64
C LYS A 648 33.70 41.26 13.49
N GLU A 649 33.48 42.07 14.53
CA GLU A 649 33.97 43.45 14.52
C GLU A 649 35.50 43.53 14.62
N LEU A 650 36.17 42.62 15.30
CA LEU A 650 37.62 42.51 15.33
C LEU A 650 38.18 42.10 13.97
N ILE A 651 37.52 41.19 13.27
CA ILE A 651 37.88 40.80 11.89
C ILE A 651 37.79 42.00 10.95
N GLN A 652 36.70 42.78 11.03
CA GLN A 652 36.55 43.96 10.23
C GLN A 652 37.66 44.99 10.50
N ARG A 653 37.98 45.24 11.77
CA ARG A 653 39.10 46.11 12.17
C ARG A 653 40.44 45.61 11.63
N TRP A 654 40.67 44.32 11.60
CA TRP A 654 41.86 43.72 11.01
C TRP A 654 41.94 44.01 9.51
N ARG A 655 40.81 43.86 8.78
CA ARG A 655 40.74 44.17 7.36
C ARG A 655 41.02 45.64 7.06
N ASP A 656 40.47 46.54 7.85
CA ASP A 656 40.68 47.96 7.74
C ASP A 656 42.15 48.35 8.02
N ALA A 657 42.76 47.78 9.09
CA ALA A 657 44.17 47.96 9.39
C ALA A 657 45.10 47.47 8.25
N ARG A 658 44.73 46.38 7.62
CA ARG A 658 45.48 45.83 6.47
C ARG A 658 45.40 46.70 5.24
N ALA A 659 44.29 47.35 4.99
CA ALA A 659 44.12 48.27 3.89
C ALA A 659 44.99 49.57 4.05
N THR A 660 45.24 49.94 5.32
CA THR A 660 46.00 51.14 5.63
C THR A 660 47.52 50.95 5.91
N GLY A 661 47.87 49.64 6.22
CA GLY A 661 49.27 49.23 6.45
C GLY A 661 49.83 49.70 7.81
N GLY A 662 50.72 48.92 8.47
CA GLY A 662 51.43 49.30 9.67
C GLY A 662 51.35 48.29 10.84
N GLU A 663 51.90 48.71 11.98
CA GLU A 663 52.00 47.94 13.22
C GLU A 663 50.63 47.53 13.79
N THR A 664 49.59 48.27 13.44
CA THR A 664 48.17 47.96 13.84
C THR A 664 47.62 46.64 13.31
N VAL A 665 48.15 46.06 12.22
CA VAL A 665 47.69 44.74 11.66
C VAL A 665 48.07 43.63 12.60
N ALA A 666 49.30 43.61 13.16
CA ALA A 666 49.76 42.58 14.10
C ALA A 666 49.00 42.66 15.41
N GLN A 667 48.64 43.88 15.84
CA GLN A 667 47.87 44.06 17.09
C GLN A 667 46.41 43.61 16.94
N ALA A 668 45.79 43.90 15.81
CA ALA A 668 44.43 43.40 15.50
C ALA A 668 44.41 41.88 15.39
N GLN A 669 45.42 41.30 14.75
CA GLN A 669 45.57 39.83 14.67
C GLN A 669 45.69 39.21 16.08
N ALA A 670 46.54 39.76 16.93
CA ALA A 670 46.71 39.27 18.29
C ALA A 670 45.42 39.36 19.12
N SER A 671 44.61 40.37 18.90
CA SER A 671 43.29 40.52 19.54
C SER A 671 42.31 39.45 19.09
N ILE A 672 42.29 39.10 17.80
CA ILE A 672 41.45 38.00 17.27
C ILE A 672 41.90 36.66 17.85
N ASP A 673 43.20 36.39 17.83
CA ASP A 673 43.76 35.13 18.38
C ASP A 673 43.45 34.96 19.88
N ALA A 674 43.58 36.04 20.64
CA ALA A 674 43.24 36.04 22.07
C ALA A 674 41.75 35.75 22.29
N GLU A 675 40.87 36.36 21.50
CA GLU A 675 39.43 36.20 21.64
C GLU A 675 38.97 34.79 21.20
N VAL A 676 39.55 34.21 20.17
CA VAL A 676 39.31 32.82 19.71
C VAL A 676 39.67 31.85 20.85
N VAL A 677 40.82 32.01 21.48
CA VAL A 677 41.24 31.15 22.62
C VAL A 677 40.38 31.37 23.85
N LEU A 678 40.07 32.63 24.18
CA LEU A 678 39.24 32.97 25.36
C LEU A 678 37.86 32.31 25.29
N ARG A 679 37.33 32.14 24.06
CA ARG A 679 36.02 31.50 23.84
C ARG A 679 36.08 30.01 23.54
N GLY A 680 37.28 29.42 23.54
CA GLY A 680 37.48 28.00 23.26
C GLY A 680 37.22 27.59 21.83
N LEU A 681 37.07 28.55 20.88
CA LEU A 681 36.84 28.30 19.47
C LEU A 681 38.03 27.65 18.76
N ASP A 682 39.22 27.76 19.32
CA ASP A 682 40.44 27.12 18.86
C ASP A 682 40.28 25.59 18.78
N LYS A 683 39.49 24.98 19.64
CA LYS A 683 39.16 23.54 19.61
C LYS A 683 38.22 23.18 18.48
N ASP A 684 37.17 23.95 18.27
CA ASP A 684 36.18 23.75 17.22
C ASP A 684 36.75 24.00 15.81
N LEU A 685 37.74 24.88 15.73
CA LEU A 685 38.44 25.24 14.51
C LEU A 685 39.67 24.35 14.20
N ALA A 686 40.09 23.49 15.15
CA ALA A 686 41.26 22.63 15.00
C ALA A 686 41.17 21.71 13.76
N ASP A 687 40.05 21.07 13.54
CA ASP A 687 39.80 20.18 12.40
C ASP A 687 39.67 20.95 11.07
N ARG A 688 39.56 22.30 11.12
CA ARG A 688 39.43 23.17 9.97
C ARG A 688 40.75 23.89 9.59
N GLY A 689 41.85 23.48 10.24
CA GLY A 689 43.16 24.05 9.96
C GLY A 689 43.58 25.19 10.93
N TRP A 690 42.83 25.41 12.02
CA TRP A 690 43.20 26.34 13.08
C TRP A 690 43.99 25.58 14.16
N SER A 691 45.26 25.29 13.91
CA SER A 691 46.14 24.63 14.88
C SER A 691 47.13 25.60 15.53
N GLU A 692 47.78 25.17 16.58
CA GLU A 692 48.84 25.95 17.21
C GLU A 692 50.05 26.19 16.27
N ALA A 693 50.32 25.26 15.39
CA ALA A 693 51.27 25.41 14.29
C ALA A 693 50.84 26.51 13.30
N ASP A 694 49.53 26.63 13.02
CA ASP A 694 49.00 27.63 12.12
C ASP A 694 48.98 29.04 12.71
N ARG A 695 49.08 29.20 14.07
CA ARG A 695 49.26 30.50 14.70
C ARG A 695 50.55 31.22 14.30
N SER A 696 51.57 30.50 13.95
CA SER A 696 52.86 30.98 13.48
C SER A 696 52.97 31.09 11.98
N HIS A 697 51.95 30.72 11.21
CA HIS A 697 51.93 30.70 9.75
C HIS A 697 51.86 32.11 9.21
N PRO A 698 52.62 32.45 8.16
CA PRO A 698 52.63 33.78 7.55
C PRO A 698 51.30 34.15 6.82
N ASP A 699 50.37 33.18 6.63
CA ASP A 699 49.11 33.40 5.96
C ASP A 699 47.95 33.72 6.94
N ALA A 700 48.02 34.88 7.54
CA ALA A 700 46.97 35.40 8.45
C ALA A 700 45.60 35.48 7.74
N GLU A 701 45.57 35.68 6.42
CA GLU A 701 44.33 35.79 5.65
C GLU A 701 43.55 34.50 5.60
N ARG A 702 44.24 33.36 5.45
CA ARG A 702 43.63 32.05 5.41
C ARG A 702 42.98 31.70 6.77
N ARG A 703 43.64 32.06 7.85
CA ARG A 703 43.12 31.84 9.23
C ARG A 703 41.86 32.70 9.45
N ILE A 704 41.91 33.98 9.08
CA ILE A 704 40.75 34.85 9.21
C ILE A 704 39.58 34.38 8.34
N SER A 705 39.85 33.95 7.09
CA SER A 705 38.82 33.37 6.22
C SER A 705 38.19 32.12 6.87
N THR A 706 38.99 31.19 7.45
CA THR A 706 38.46 30.01 8.15
C THR A 706 37.55 30.39 9.33
N LEU A 707 37.92 31.43 10.07
CA LEU A 707 37.11 31.94 11.18
C LEU A 707 35.82 32.61 10.69
N GLU A 708 35.88 33.37 9.59
CA GLU A 708 34.70 33.97 8.98
C GLU A 708 33.73 32.91 8.49
N ASP A 709 34.25 31.91 7.72
CA ASP A 709 33.44 30.77 7.24
C ASP A 709 32.76 30.05 8.42
N TYR A 710 33.44 29.90 9.54
CA TYR A 710 32.88 29.31 10.75
C TYR A 710 31.79 30.17 11.39
N LEU A 711 32.00 31.48 11.49
CA LEU A 711 31.00 32.42 12.02
C LEU A 711 29.77 32.50 11.08
N GLU A 712 30.00 32.49 9.77
CA GLU A 712 28.91 32.44 8.78
C GLU A 712 28.12 31.14 8.87
N GLN A 713 28.76 29.99 9.07
CA GLN A 713 28.06 28.72 9.28
C GLN A 713 27.22 28.72 10.55
N ILE A 714 27.70 29.31 11.66
CA ILE A 714 26.89 29.48 12.88
C ILE A 714 25.69 30.37 12.59
N GLN A 715 25.90 31.48 11.87
CA GLN A 715 24.84 32.42 11.53
C GLN A 715 23.82 31.83 10.55
N ALA A 716 24.25 30.93 9.66
CA ALA A 716 23.41 30.25 8.70
C ALA A 716 22.64 29.07 9.30
N GLN A 717 22.88 28.69 10.54
CA GLN A 717 22.13 27.61 11.17
C GLN A 717 20.67 28.00 11.39
N SER A 718 19.76 27.18 10.88
CA SER A 718 18.33 27.29 11.17
C SER A 718 18.06 26.82 12.59
N ILE A 719 17.43 27.64 13.38
CA ILE A 719 17.03 27.31 14.76
C ILE A 719 15.50 27.25 14.86
N PRO A 720 14.91 26.17 15.42
CA PRO A 720 13.47 26.13 15.61
C PRO A 720 13.00 27.06 16.72
N PHE A 721 11.95 27.84 16.45
CA PHE A 721 11.24 28.69 17.42
C PHE A 721 10.22 27.92 18.25
N GLY A 722 10.65 26.90 18.96
CA GLY A 722 9.79 26.07 19.78
C GLY A 722 9.14 24.94 18.98
N MET A 723 7.97 24.47 19.43
CA MET A 723 7.21 23.38 18.81
C MET A 723 6.02 23.92 18.05
N HIS A 724 5.59 23.21 17.00
CA HIS A 724 4.33 23.48 16.29
C HIS A 724 3.12 23.11 17.18
N THR A 725 2.05 23.88 17.08
CA THR A 725 0.74 23.52 17.65
C THR A 725 -0.21 23.23 16.50
N PHE A 726 -0.75 22.02 16.41
CA PHE A 726 -1.65 21.62 15.33
C PHE A 726 -2.82 22.59 15.21
N GLY A 727 -3.05 23.03 13.99
CA GLY A 727 -4.11 24.00 13.70
C GLY A 727 -3.75 25.46 13.94
N VAL A 728 -2.49 25.76 14.27
CA VAL A 728 -2.05 27.13 14.56
C VAL A 728 -0.91 27.53 13.62
N SER A 729 -1.21 28.47 12.73
CA SER A 729 -0.20 29.01 11.79
C SER A 729 0.85 29.84 12.51
N PRO A 730 2.09 29.90 12.00
CA PRO A 730 3.11 30.83 12.51
C PRO A 730 2.68 32.28 12.26
N ILE A 731 2.98 33.15 13.22
CA ILE A 731 2.70 34.59 13.17
C ILE A 731 3.97 35.38 13.49
N ASP A 732 3.95 36.69 13.24
CA ASP A 732 4.98 37.65 13.62
C ASP A 732 6.39 37.22 13.18
N GLU A 733 7.35 37.25 14.08
CA GLU A 733 8.75 36.90 13.80
C GLU A 733 8.93 35.47 13.30
N ARG A 734 8.07 34.55 13.74
CA ARG A 734 8.10 33.15 13.28
C ARG A 734 7.72 33.02 11.80
N LEU A 735 6.69 33.73 11.39
CA LEU A 735 6.28 33.74 9.98
C LEU A 735 7.33 34.45 9.11
N ILE A 736 7.88 35.56 9.61
CA ILE A 736 8.92 36.34 8.89
C ILE A 736 10.15 35.46 8.67
N GLY A 737 10.66 34.80 9.74
CA GLY A 737 11.84 33.95 9.66
C GLY A 737 11.67 32.79 8.68
N PHE A 738 10.50 32.15 8.66
CA PHE A 738 10.18 31.09 7.70
C PHE A 738 10.20 31.60 6.25
N VAL A 739 9.57 32.73 6.01
CA VAL A 739 9.50 33.35 4.66
C VAL A 739 10.87 33.78 4.19
N ASP A 740 11.72 34.30 5.10
CA ASP A 740 13.09 34.69 4.77
C ASP A 740 13.93 33.48 4.35
N LEU A 741 13.82 32.36 5.05
CA LEU A 741 14.49 31.12 4.64
C LEU A 741 14.01 30.59 3.27
N ILE A 742 12.71 30.67 2.98
CA ILE A 742 12.20 30.32 1.65
C ILE A 742 12.76 31.28 0.59
N ARG A 743 12.86 32.59 0.89
CA ARG A 743 13.42 33.60 -0.02
C ARG A 743 14.89 33.34 -0.31
N GLU A 744 15.66 32.96 0.71
CA GLU A 744 17.08 32.61 0.55
C GLU A 744 17.29 31.36 -0.30
N ALA A 745 16.41 30.35 -0.12
CA ALA A 745 16.50 29.09 -0.83
C ALA A 745 15.97 29.15 -2.28
N HIS A 746 15.06 30.08 -2.57
CA HIS A 746 14.35 30.17 -3.85
C HIS A 746 14.33 31.60 -4.41
N ASP A 747 13.16 32.18 -4.65
CA ASP A 747 12.97 33.52 -5.16
C ASP A 747 11.84 34.27 -4.42
N GLU A 748 11.72 35.58 -4.64
CA GLU A 748 10.72 36.43 -3.97
C GLU A 748 9.28 36.01 -4.30
N LYS A 749 9.01 35.49 -5.48
CA LYS A 749 7.68 35.02 -5.87
C LYS A 749 7.31 33.77 -5.06
N THR A 750 8.23 32.82 -4.95
CA THR A 750 8.08 31.61 -4.15
C THR A 750 7.90 31.93 -2.66
N ALA A 751 8.70 32.87 -2.13
CA ALA A 751 8.58 33.35 -0.75
C ALA A 751 7.23 34.03 -0.48
N SER A 752 6.73 34.86 -1.40
CA SER A 752 5.41 35.48 -1.26
C SER A 752 4.27 34.46 -1.25
N THR A 753 4.32 33.46 -2.14
CA THR A 753 3.36 32.34 -2.14
C THR A 753 3.50 31.49 -0.86
N GLY A 754 4.73 31.23 -0.44
CA GLY A 754 5.05 30.51 0.80
C GLY A 754 4.46 31.19 2.04
N ARG A 755 4.53 32.54 2.12
CA ARG A 755 3.91 33.32 3.18
C ARG A 755 2.40 33.03 3.31
N GLN A 756 1.68 33.08 2.19
CA GLN A 756 0.24 32.81 2.19
C GLN A 756 -0.04 31.37 2.62
N ASN A 757 0.66 30.41 2.02
CA ASN A 757 0.49 29.01 2.33
C ASN A 757 0.81 28.64 3.77
N LEU A 758 1.84 29.25 4.38
CA LEU A 758 2.15 29.12 5.81
C LEU A 758 1.03 29.66 6.69
N THR A 759 0.43 30.78 6.30
CA THR A 759 -0.70 31.38 7.01
C THR A 759 -1.94 30.49 6.91
N ASP A 760 -2.15 29.84 5.77
CA ASP A 760 -3.30 28.97 5.53
C ASP A 760 -3.14 27.57 6.16
N SER A 761 -1.91 27.16 6.53
CA SER A 761 -1.62 25.79 6.98
C SER A 761 -2.37 25.40 8.26
N GLY A 762 -2.35 26.24 9.30
CA GLY A 762 -3.06 25.91 10.55
C GLY A 762 -4.56 25.66 10.33
N PRO A 763 -5.31 26.60 9.71
CA PRO A 763 -6.70 26.35 9.34
C PRO A 763 -6.91 25.11 8.47
N ALA A 764 -6.01 24.83 7.53
CA ALA A 764 -6.09 23.68 6.65
C ALA A 764 -5.88 22.34 7.40
N GLU A 765 -4.98 22.29 8.37
CA GLU A 765 -4.79 21.13 9.26
C GLU A 765 -6.09 20.74 9.98
N LEU A 766 -6.75 21.72 10.63
CA LEU A 766 -8.01 21.48 11.32
C LEU A 766 -9.14 21.12 10.36
N ALA A 767 -9.22 21.81 9.23
CA ALA A 767 -10.24 21.53 8.22
C ALA A 767 -10.08 20.09 7.67
N ALA A 768 -8.86 19.65 7.39
CA ALA A 768 -8.57 18.30 6.92
C ALA A 768 -8.90 17.24 7.99
N LEU A 769 -8.57 17.51 9.26
CA LEU A 769 -8.92 16.61 10.37
C LEU A 769 -10.43 16.44 10.50
N LEU A 770 -11.19 17.53 10.52
CA LEU A 770 -12.66 17.48 10.60
C LEU A 770 -13.28 16.83 9.37
N HIS A 771 -12.69 17.08 8.20
CA HIS A 771 -13.12 16.49 6.94
C HIS A 771 -12.93 14.97 6.94
N GLY A 772 -11.75 14.49 7.36
CA GLY A 772 -11.47 13.06 7.50
C GLY A 772 -12.35 12.39 8.56
N LEU A 773 -12.62 13.07 9.70
CA LEU A 773 -13.58 12.62 10.69
C LEU A 773 -15.02 12.62 10.17
N GLY A 774 -15.28 13.34 9.09
CA GLY A 774 -16.51 13.32 8.32
C GLY A 774 -16.60 12.17 7.31
N GLY A 775 -15.55 11.36 7.16
CA GLY A 775 -15.45 10.37 6.11
C GLY A 775 -15.27 11.00 4.72
N GLY A 776 -14.63 12.17 4.64
CA GLY A 776 -14.25 12.84 3.40
C GLY A 776 -12.91 12.35 2.85
N TYR A 777 -12.63 12.68 1.60
CA TYR A 777 -11.36 12.38 0.93
C TYR A 777 -10.30 13.41 1.34
N ILE A 778 -9.19 12.95 1.89
CA ILE A 778 -8.04 13.81 2.19
C ILE A 778 -7.17 13.91 0.94
N ARG A 779 -6.95 15.14 0.47
CA ARG A 779 -6.18 15.40 -0.75
C ARG A 779 -4.73 15.00 -0.54
N PRO A 780 -4.12 14.31 -1.52
CA PRO A 780 -2.70 13.99 -1.46
C PRO A 780 -1.83 15.24 -1.70
N GLY A 781 -0.58 15.16 -1.26
CA GLY A 781 0.41 16.18 -1.52
C GLY A 781 1.83 15.64 -1.36
N PRO A 782 2.84 16.33 -1.87
CA PRO A 782 4.21 15.98 -1.57
C PRO A 782 4.49 16.29 -0.09
N GLY A 783 5.09 15.33 0.65
CA GLY A 783 5.73 15.65 1.91
C GLY A 783 7.10 16.25 1.65
N ASN A 784 7.58 17.15 2.48
CA ASN A 784 8.98 17.58 2.55
C ASN A 784 9.14 18.73 3.56
N ASP A 785 10.41 19.09 3.83
CA ASP A 785 10.76 20.35 4.47
C ASP A 785 10.20 21.53 3.66
N PRO A 786 9.42 22.42 4.26
CA PRO A 786 8.75 23.51 3.55
C PRO A 786 9.70 24.59 3.00
N VAL A 787 10.92 24.70 3.50
CA VAL A 787 11.96 25.58 2.96
C VAL A 787 12.54 24.99 1.67
N ARG A 788 12.81 23.68 1.68
CA ARG A 788 13.37 22.97 0.50
C ARG A 788 12.31 22.74 -0.59
N ASN A 789 11.09 22.47 -0.19
CA ASN A 789 9.99 22.22 -1.11
C ASN A 789 8.72 23.01 -0.72
N PRO A 790 8.63 24.29 -1.04
CA PRO A 790 7.44 25.10 -0.74
C PRO A 790 6.13 24.61 -1.37
N ALA A 791 6.20 23.70 -2.37
CA ALA A 791 5.02 23.06 -2.95
C ALA A 791 4.32 22.09 -1.98
N ALA A 792 4.98 21.67 -0.92
CA ALA A 792 4.38 20.88 0.16
C ALA A 792 3.40 21.71 1.02
N LEU A 793 3.43 23.05 0.90
CA LEU A 793 2.49 23.96 1.60
C LEU A 793 1.24 24.25 0.74
N PRO A 794 0.08 24.56 1.34
CA PRO A 794 -0.21 24.45 2.78
C PRO A 794 -0.31 22.99 3.23
N THR A 795 -0.13 22.76 4.53
CA THR A 795 -0.34 21.45 5.17
C THR A 795 -1.82 21.05 5.26
N GLY A 796 -2.14 19.92 5.88
CA GLY A 796 -3.47 19.33 5.90
C GLY A 796 -3.70 18.33 4.77
N ARG A 797 -2.63 17.69 4.28
CA ARG A 797 -2.66 16.75 3.16
C ARG A 797 -2.26 15.35 3.60
N ASP A 798 -2.67 14.35 2.80
CA ASP A 798 -2.21 12.98 2.90
C ASP A 798 -0.94 12.80 2.06
N PHE A 799 0.23 13.08 2.64
CA PHE A 799 1.46 13.12 1.88
C PHE A 799 1.89 11.77 1.32
N TYR A 800 2.60 11.82 0.20
CA TYR A 800 3.29 10.71 -0.44
C TYR A 800 4.81 10.95 -0.48
N ALA A 801 5.60 9.86 -0.61
CA ALA A 801 7.05 9.95 -0.63
C ALA A 801 7.58 10.51 -1.95
N PHE A 802 7.34 9.83 -3.06
CA PHE A 802 7.79 10.23 -4.40
C PHE A 802 6.99 9.50 -5.48
N ASP A 803 7.02 10.04 -6.69
CA ASP A 803 6.45 9.37 -7.85
C ASP A 803 7.48 8.42 -8.47
N PRO A 804 7.31 7.09 -8.38
CA PRO A 804 8.27 6.13 -8.93
C PRO A 804 8.42 6.23 -10.46
N ARG A 805 7.47 6.87 -11.16
CA ARG A 805 7.53 7.09 -12.62
C ARG A 805 8.51 8.18 -13.03
N THR A 806 8.98 8.99 -12.07
CA THR A 806 9.93 10.09 -12.30
C THR A 806 11.37 9.68 -12.00
N ILE A 807 11.63 8.43 -11.67
CA ILE A 807 12.94 7.90 -11.32
C ILE A 807 13.47 6.99 -12.44
N PRO A 808 14.73 7.17 -12.84
CA PRO A 808 15.64 8.25 -12.41
C PRO A 808 15.25 9.61 -12.99
N ALA A 809 15.53 10.70 -12.27
CA ALA A 809 15.42 12.03 -12.84
C ALA A 809 16.42 12.18 -14.00
N VAL A 810 16.08 12.99 -15.01
CA VAL A 810 16.92 13.18 -16.22
C VAL A 810 18.37 13.56 -15.86
N THR A 811 18.54 14.40 -14.84
CA THR A 811 19.86 14.80 -14.34
C THR A 811 20.60 13.64 -13.68
N ALA A 812 19.89 12.80 -12.89
CA ALA A 812 20.46 11.62 -12.26
C ALA A 812 20.83 10.54 -13.29
N GLU A 813 19.99 10.34 -14.30
CA GLU A 813 20.27 9.43 -15.42
C GLU A 813 21.50 9.90 -16.20
N THR A 814 21.59 11.20 -16.51
CA THR A 814 22.76 11.76 -17.21
C THR A 814 24.05 11.57 -16.40
N LEU A 815 23.99 11.88 -15.11
CA LEU A 815 25.14 11.71 -14.21
C LEU A 815 25.50 10.23 -14.05
N GLY A 816 24.51 9.36 -13.88
CA GLY A 816 24.69 7.91 -13.80
C GLY A 816 25.37 7.34 -15.03
N ASN A 817 24.93 7.76 -16.22
CA ASN A 817 25.56 7.36 -17.49
C ASN A 817 27.01 7.86 -17.60
N GLN A 818 27.30 9.09 -17.16
CA GLN A 818 28.66 9.62 -17.14
C GLN A 818 29.56 8.84 -16.18
N LEU A 819 29.07 8.53 -14.96
CA LEU A 819 29.80 7.74 -13.97
C LEU A 819 30.04 6.31 -14.46
N ALA A 820 29.04 5.68 -15.05
CA ALA A 820 29.15 4.34 -15.63
C ALA A 820 30.21 4.32 -16.76
N ALA A 821 30.16 5.29 -17.67
CA ALA A 821 31.14 5.41 -18.75
C ALA A 821 32.56 5.54 -18.18
N ARG A 822 32.77 6.44 -17.21
CA ARG A 822 34.08 6.60 -16.54
C ARG A 822 34.54 5.31 -15.87
N LEU A 823 33.69 4.60 -15.16
CA LEU A 823 34.03 3.35 -14.51
C LEU A 823 34.48 2.30 -15.52
N VAL A 824 33.79 2.21 -16.66
CA VAL A 824 34.15 1.30 -17.76
C VAL A 824 35.48 1.66 -18.37
N ASP A 825 35.72 2.96 -18.61
CA ASP A 825 36.98 3.45 -19.18
C ASP A 825 38.16 3.26 -18.20
N GLU A 826 37.96 3.50 -16.91
CA GLU A 826 38.95 3.26 -15.87
C GLU A 826 39.29 1.76 -15.77
N PHE A 827 38.30 0.88 -15.79
CA PHE A 827 38.50 -0.56 -15.81
C PHE A 827 39.29 -0.98 -17.05
N HIS A 828 38.92 -0.51 -18.24
CA HIS A 828 39.61 -0.83 -19.48
C HIS A 828 41.07 -0.31 -19.46
N SER A 829 41.29 0.88 -18.91
CA SER A 829 42.61 1.47 -18.78
C SER A 829 43.52 0.71 -17.81
N SER A 830 42.96 0.15 -16.73
CA SER A 830 43.70 -0.62 -15.72
C SER A 830 43.96 -2.06 -16.12
N GLU A 831 43.00 -2.73 -16.77
CA GLU A 831 43.00 -4.15 -17.06
C GLU A 831 43.35 -4.49 -18.52
N GLY A 832 43.36 -3.49 -19.41
CA GLY A 832 43.63 -3.64 -20.83
C GLY A 832 42.56 -4.41 -21.62
N GLN A 833 41.38 -4.64 -20.97
CA GLN A 833 40.23 -5.32 -21.59
C GLN A 833 38.91 -4.73 -21.07
N TRP A 834 37.88 -4.83 -21.86
CA TRP A 834 36.54 -4.41 -21.44
C TRP A 834 35.91 -5.38 -20.43
N PRO A 835 35.14 -4.91 -19.45
CA PRO A 835 34.48 -5.80 -18.52
C PRO A 835 33.47 -6.70 -19.23
N LYS A 836 33.48 -7.99 -18.90
CA LYS A 836 32.62 -9.00 -19.54
C LYS A 836 31.18 -9.00 -18.95
N LYS A 837 31.05 -8.52 -17.76
CA LYS A 837 29.75 -8.35 -17.05
C LYS A 837 29.86 -7.15 -16.13
N PHE A 838 28.77 -6.44 -16.00
CA PHE A 838 28.54 -5.44 -14.97
C PHE A 838 27.59 -6.00 -13.93
#